data_e8139c2e6fa38835330f78465ecf9422
#
_entry.id   e8139c2e6fa38835330f78465ecf9422
#
_cell.length_a   1.000
_cell.length_b   1.000
_cell.length_c   1.000
_cell.angle_alpha   90.00
_cell.angle_beta   90.00
_cell.angle_gamma   90.00
#
_symmetry.space_group_name_H-M   'P 1'
#
loop_
_entity.id
_entity.type
_entity.pdbx_description
1 polymer ?
#
loop_
_entity_poly.entity_id
_entity_poly.type
_entity_poly.pdbx_seq_one_letter_code
_entity_poly.pdbx_strand_id
1 'polypeptide(L)'
;MQAVWLYSKTIVPKVPEAIINRDRLYALLKRNPHPRVTIVQAAAGYGKTTILSQWVHQLDEPAAWLSIDIMDNDPSRFWQYVLKAIAQATRQPIDERLEHLFDLQYMPPFELIVDSLLNELMIIESSLHIVLDDYHHIELDIIHEMISRLINYLPEHVHLYMASRTKLPLPVASWRVKNCVTEIGTEELSFTYQEVEAFYQKKHIIMDKTDFCRKILSETGGWAAGVQLGGISEERSAGSLDNSTSFVTEYMMQEIFSTLPESTQQFLLQTSLLKVLDPELCNDLTESSNSYEQLAELVDQGIFTIRLSPKKQTFRYHQLLAEVLEQERNNRYTGEELEALVKKAGGLLYARGEFNTAIDLVLEQQLYTLADQWINEQLLDIFYSGQIRLLIQWVDSLRAAACTVHVETLLIYAISLMTIQDMEKVDVVTKELDNRHEQDGWKDKDEHAELVSILISLKAYVHLALGNLDTFIELITKQVNRGLTNGKWYHAPVHYNLYHAKLTRTPLGTKGNYSSISDIRAFLEIFRQTDFKEHHVMGYSYGLFAEILYEAGQLEEALLEIKDGLHYAHRFNDRGLYVPLSILKGKIFMVQGQSAAAHTVWDHTLNQVPEWYWQRSIQAMKALAYLKENKIEAAETELFKTDRPEPLQIELGQELWLLVYCRLLMAKRAWQEALKIGLQVHEYAAKIDQIDLMIEASTLTAICYKQLKQESLAYVALHTALMSGSQSGYKRIFVDEPGFDHLLKDYQTYKRIRGSFQEEIPLDYLEELAAMGKPMEFLDEGLAALTLRERDVLRLLVSGVSNREMAKLLFLSEGTIRVYLTRIYSKLQVKSRAQAILRAKEWDI
;
A
#
# COMPACT_ATOMS: atom_id res chain seq x y z
N MET A 1 -4.92 19.48 4.49
CA MET A 1 -4.74 20.38 3.31
C MET A 1 -4.84 19.56 2.05
N GLN A 2 -5.52 20.06 1.01
CA GLN A 2 -5.50 19.40 -0.29
C GLN A 2 -4.08 19.49 -0.86
N ALA A 3 -3.51 18.34 -1.27
CA ALA A 3 -2.22 18.32 -1.93
C ALA A 3 -2.23 19.26 -3.16
N VAL A 4 -1.25 20.13 -3.27
CA VAL A 4 -1.13 21.04 -4.43
C VAL A 4 -0.64 20.20 -5.62
N TRP A 5 -1.53 20.03 -6.62
CA TRP A 5 -1.27 19.20 -7.80
C TRP A 5 -0.74 20.06 -8.95
N LEU A 6 0.37 19.64 -9.55
CA LEU A 6 0.87 20.23 -10.79
C LEU A 6 0.06 19.68 -11.99
N TYR A 7 -1.07 20.31 -12.28
CA TYR A 7 -1.92 19.92 -13.42
C TYR A 7 -1.18 19.94 -14.77
N SER A 8 -0.10 20.71 -14.89
CA SER A 8 0.73 20.75 -16.09
C SER A 8 1.36 19.39 -16.44
N LYS A 9 1.50 18.48 -15.47
CA LYS A 9 2.05 17.14 -15.70
C LYS A 9 1.06 16.21 -16.40
N THR A 10 -0.24 16.47 -16.24
CA THR A 10 -1.32 15.64 -16.82
C THR A 10 -1.93 16.23 -18.09
N ILE A 11 -1.32 17.26 -18.63
CA ILE A 11 -1.77 17.90 -19.88
C ILE A 11 -0.88 17.40 -21.02
N VAL A 12 -1.53 16.98 -22.14
CA VAL A 12 -0.81 16.63 -23.37
C VAL A 12 -0.06 17.85 -23.88
N PRO A 13 1.28 17.76 -24.09
CA PRO A 13 2.05 18.89 -24.61
C PRO A 13 1.52 19.35 -25.97
N LYS A 14 1.48 20.65 -26.20
CA LYS A 14 1.12 21.18 -27.51
C LYS A 14 2.22 20.93 -28.52
N VAL A 15 1.81 20.47 -29.69
CA VAL A 15 2.72 20.31 -30.82
C VAL A 15 2.81 21.65 -31.57
N PRO A 16 4.02 22.23 -31.75
CA PRO A 16 4.20 23.42 -32.56
C PRO A 16 3.76 23.18 -34.02
N GLU A 17 3.13 24.17 -34.63
CA GLU A 17 2.62 24.08 -36.01
C GLU A 17 3.71 23.78 -37.05
N ALA A 18 4.95 24.17 -36.76
CA ALA A 18 6.09 23.96 -37.67
C ALA A 18 6.60 22.50 -37.73
N ILE A 19 6.07 21.58 -36.91
CA ILE A 19 6.52 20.19 -36.90
C ILE A 19 5.81 19.38 -38.00
N ILE A 20 6.59 18.53 -38.66
CA ILE A 20 6.07 17.64 -39.75
C ILE A 20 5.32 16.44 -39.16
N ASN A 21 4.39 15.90 -39.92
CA ASN A 21 3.81 14.61 -39.64
C ASN A 21 4.75 13.50 -40.14
N ARG A 22 4.90 12.48 -39.30
CA ARG A 22 5.78 11.34 -39.55
C ARG A 22 4.95 10.08 -39.76
N ASP A 23 4.29 9.96 -40.93
CA ASP A 23 3.30 8.92 -41.24
C ASP A 23 3.83 7.50 -40.97
N ARG A 24 5.12 7.23 -41.23
CA ARG A 24 5.71 5.93 -40.96
C ARG A 24 5.70 5.55 -39.46
N LEU A 25 5.87 6.52 -38.58
CA LEU A 25 5.78 6.30 -37.12
C LEU A 25 4.33 6.10 -36.69
N TYR A 26 3.41 6.84 -37.27
CA TYR A 26 1.99 6.62 -37.02
C TYR A 26 1.53 5.21 -37.47
N ALA A 27 2.10 4.67 -38.57
CA ALA A 27 1.82 3.31 -38.99
C ALA A 27 2.29 2.27 -37.94
N LEU A 28 3.40 2.54 -37.21
CA LEU A 28 3.85 1.70 -36.13
C LEU A 28 2.94 1.82 -34.89
N LEU A 29 2.49 3.05 -34.57
CA LEU A 29 1.56 3.31 -33.46
C LEU A 29 0.15 2.76 -33.72
N LYS A 30 -0.30 2.72 -34.99
CA LYS A 30 -1.60 2.18 -35.45
C LYS A 30 -1.61 0.67 -35.67
N ARG A 31 -0.58 -0.06 -35.34
CA ARG A 31 -0.46 -1.50 -35.62
C ARG A 31 -1.69 -2.27 -35.13
N ASN A 32 -2.28 -3.09 -35.98
CA ASN A 32 -3.47 -3.89 -35.67
C ASN A 32 -3.10 -5.41 -35.61
N PRO A 33 -3.38 -6.16 -34.52
CA PRO A 33 -4.04 -5.68 -33.29
C PRO A 33 -3.16 -4.68 -32.53
N HIS A 34 -3.80 -3.74 -31.85
CA HIS A 34 -3.10 -2.75 -31.03
C HIS A 34 -2.32 -3.48 -29.91
N PRO A 35 -1.02 -3.21 -29.74
CA PRO A 35 -0.25 -3.79 -28.65
C PRO A 35 -0.75 -3.21 -27.32
N ARG A 36 -0.67 -3.99 -26.24
CA ARG A 36 -0.98 -3.50 -24.88
C ARG A 36 -0.05 -2.36 -24.48
N VAL A 37 1.24 -2.45 -24.88
CA VAL A 37 2.23 -1.43 -24.57
C VAL A 37 3.05 -1.05 -25.80
N THR A 38 3.30 0.24 -25.94
CA THR A 38 4.27 0.79 -26.93
C THR A 38 5.38 1.49 -26.18
N ILE A 39 6.61 1.09 -26.39
CA ILE A 39 7.83 1.66 -25.79
C ILE A 39 8.54 2.51 -26.84
N VAL A 40 8.72 3.80 -26.53
CA VAL A 40 9.46 4.76 -27.36
C VAL A 40 10.77 5.08 -26.66
N GLN A 41 11.86 4.52 -27.13
CA GLN A 41 13.16 4.60 -26.44
C GLN A 41 14.24 5.19 -27.33
N ALA A 42 14.75 6.36 -26.96
CA ALA A 42 15.90 7.00 -27.59
C ALA A 42 16.51 8.05 -26.65
N ALA A 43 17.73 8.47 -26.91
CA ALA A 43 18.38 9.58 -26.22
C ALA A 43 17.57 10.89 -26.27
N ALA A 44 18.04 11.93 -25.58
CA ALA A 44 17.41 13.25 -25.63
C ALA A 44 17.37 13.81 -27.07
N GLY A 45 16.35 14.59 -27.37
CA GLY A 45 16.26 15.29 -28.66
C GLY A 45 15.83 14.45 -29.86
N TYR A 46 15.51 13.17 -29.74
CA TYR A 46 14.96 12.35 -30.84
C TYR A 46 13.47 12.53 -31.08
N GLY A 47 12.78 13.38 -30.32
CA GLY A 47 11.37 13.72 -30.53
C GLY A 47 10.39 12.70 -29.97
N LYS A 48 10.74 11.93 -28.93
CA LYS A 48 9.85 10.95 -28.25
C LYS A 48 8.54 11.58 -27.80
N THR A 49 8.61 12.61 -26.96
CA THR A 49 7.46 13.39 -26.47
C THR A 49 6.65 13.99 -27.63
N THR A 50 7.34 14.49 -28.65
CA THR A 50 6.71 15.12 -29.81
C THR A 50 5.85 14.13 -30.60
N ILE A 51 6.37 12.94 -30.90
CA ILE A 51 5.64 11.93 -31.66
C ILE A 51 4.43 11.39 -30.87
N LEU A 52 4.59 11.14 -29.56
CA LEU A 52 3.49 10.71 -28.72
C LEU A 52 2.43 11.81 -28.57
N SER A 53 2.84 13.06 -28.40
CA SER A 53 1.90 14.19 -28.37
C SER A 53 1.15 14.37 -29.69
N GLN A 54 1.86 14.30 -30.84
CA GLN A 54 1.22 14.33 -32.16
C GLN A 54 0.23 13.18 -32.35
N TRP A 55 0.61 11.97 -31.88
CA TRP A 55 -0.23 10.79 -31.93
C TRP A 55 -1.53 11.00 -31.15
N VAL A 56 -1.40 11.42 -29.87
CA VAL A 56 -2.57 11.68 -29.00
C VAL A 56 -3.51 12.73 -29.60
N HIS A 57 -2.99 13.80 -30.21
CA HIS A 57 -3.84 14.81 -30.87
C HIS A 57 -4.58 14.32 -32.12
N GLN A 58 -4.21 13.16 -32.66
CA GLN A 58 -4.89 12.53 -33.81
C GLN A 58 -5.91 11.47 -33.39
N LEU A 59 -5.97 11.15 -32.08
CA LEU A 59 -6.94 10.20 -31.55
C LEU A 59 -8.28 10.91 -31.29
N ASP A 60 -9.36 10.24 -31.61
CA ASP A 60 -10.71 10.65 -31.20
C ASP A 60 -11.07 10.11 -29.82
N GLU A 61 -10.28 9.14 -29.34
CA GLU A 61 -10.45 8.45 -28.05
C GLU A 61 -9.79 9.21 -26.89
N PRO A 62 -10.24 8.98 -25.65
CA PRO A 62 -9.63 9.55 -24.45
C PRO A 62 -8.15 9.18 -24.32
N ALA A 63 -7.32 10.19 -23.97
CA ALA A 63 -5.90 9.99 -23.74
C ALA A 63 -5.47 10.63 -22.42
N ALA A 64 -4.97 9.80 -21.50
CA ALA A 64 -4.39 10.20 -20.25
C ALA A 64 -2.89 10.41 -20.42
N TRP A 65 -2.39 11.58 -20.05
CA TRP A 65 -0.97 11.93 -20.16
C TRP A 65 -0.36 12.17 -18.80
N LEU A 66 0.83 11.61 -18.56
CA LEU A 66 1.65 11.93 -17.40
C LEU A 66 3.10 12.20 -17.85
N SER A 67 3.57 13.43 -17.64
CA SER A 67 4.98 13.79 -17.72
C SER A 67 5.64 13.52 -16.37
N ILE A 68 6.54 12.54 -16.35
CA ILE A 68 7.18 12.04 -15.14
C ILE A 68 8.45 12.84 -14.88
N ASP A 69 8.69 13.18 -13.62
CA ASP A 69 9.96 13.72 -13.14
C ASP A 69 10.49 12.91 -11.96
N ILE A 70 11.66 13.27 -11.46
CA ILE A 70 12.34 12.56 -10.37
C ILE A 70 11.50 12.47 -9.09
N MET A 71 10.59 13.43 -8.88
CA MET A 71 9.69 13.46 -7.73
C MET A 71 8.65 12.34 -7.78
N ASP A 72 8.35 11.83 -8.96
CA ASP A 72 7.39 10.75 -9.13
C ASP A 72 8.02 9.38 -8.88
N ASN A 73 9.29 9.34 -8.49
CA ASN A 73 9.94 8.14 -7.98
C ASN A 73 9.46 7.80 -6.54
N ASP A 74 8.24 8.18 -6.21
CA ASP A 74 7.46 7.78 -5.04
C ASP A 74 6.20 7.05 -5.52
N PRO A 75 5.96 5.80 -5.11
CA PRO A 75 4.84 5.01 -5.62
C PRO A 75 3.48 5.64 -5.38
N SER A 76 3.25 6.27 -4.21
CA SER A 76 1.97 6.91 -3.93
C SER A 76 1.73 8.10 -4.83
N ARG A 77 2.73 8.96 -4.95
CA ARG A 77 2.67 10.12 -5.80
C ARG A 77 2.50 9.74 -7.27
N PHE A 78 3.29 8.77 -7.74
CA PHE A 78 3.21 8.26 -9.11
C PHE A 78 1.79 7.79 -9.45
N TRP A 79 1.23 6.89 -8.63
CA TRP A 79 -0.10 6.33 -8.91
C TRP A 79 -1.22 7.35 -8.74
N GLN A 80 -1.11 8.27 -7.81
CA GLN A 80 -2.09 9.37 -7.69
C GLN A 80 -2.11 10.24 -8.95
N TYR A 81 -0.94 10.54 -9.56
CA TYR A 81 -0.91 11.26 -10.84
C TYR A 81 -1.45 10.43 -12.00
N VAL A 82 -1.16 9.14 -12.05
CA VAL A 82 -1.74 8.22 -13.05
C VAL A 82 -3.27 8.22 -12.95
N LEU A 83 -3.82 8.07 -11.74
CA LEU A 83 -5.27 8.10 -11.52
C LEU A 83 -5.89 9.44 -11.94
N LYS A 84 -5.26 10.55 -11.58
CA LYS A 84 -5.72 11.89 -11.98
C LYS A 84 -5.68 12.08 -13.49
N ALA A 85 -4.63 11.64 -14.15
CA ALA A 85 -4.55 11.70 -15.61
C ALA A 85 -5.67 10.90 -16.28
N ILE A 86 -5.96 9.70 -15.77
CA ILE A 86 -7.04 8.84 -16.29
C ILE A 86 -8.40 9.49 -15.99
N ALA A 87 -8.64 9.98 -14.77
CA ALA A 87 -9.89 10.64 -14.42
C ALA A 87 -10.17 11.87 -15.30
N GLN A 88 -9.15 12.69 -15.57
CA GLN A 88 -9.27 13.85 -16.47
C GLN A 88 -9.58 13.44 -17.90
N ALA A 89 -8.94 12.39 -18.43
CA ALA A 89 -9.14 11.92 -19.78
C ALA A 89 -10.53 11.31 -19.97
N THR A 90 -10.95 10.47 -19.05
CA THR A 90 -12.23 9.73 -19.11
C THR A 90 -13.43 10.55 -18.62
N ARG A 91 -13.18 11.66 -17.91
CA ARG A 91 -14.19 12.45 -17.18
C ARG A 91 -14.97 11.62 -16.14
N GLN A 92 -14.36 10.59 -15.62
CA GLN A 92 -14.90 9.75 -14.54
C GLN A 92 -14.10 10.00 -13.25
N PRO A 93 -14.73 10.03 -12.08
CA PRO A 93 -14.06 10.32 -10.81
C PRO A 93 -13.30 9.09 -10.27
N ILE A 94 -12.42 8.49 -11.06
CA ILE A 94 -11.64 7.31 -10.70
C ILE A 94 -10.67 7.64 -9.58
N ASP A 95 -10.04 8.80 -9.64
CA ASP A 95 -9.15 9.31 -8.60
C ASP A 95 -9.87 9.49 -7.26
N GLU A 96 -11.09 10.04 -7.26
CA GLU A 96 -11.91 10.16 -6.04
C GLU A 96 -12.34 8.79 -5.49
N ARG A 97 -12.71 7.84 -6.36
CA ARG A 97 -13.12 6.49 -5.95
C ARG A 97 -11.97 5.70 -5.31
N LEU A 98 -10.75 5.92 -5.77
CA LEU A 98 -9.55 5.23 -5.29
C LEU A 98 -8.73 6.08 -4.31
N GLU A 99 -9.18 7.29 -3.94
CA GLU A 99 -8.48 8.19 -3.02
C GLU A 99 -8.19 7.53 -1.68
N HIS A 100 -9.11 6.69 -1.19
CA HIS A 100 -8.96 5.96 0.07
C HIS A 100 -7.75 5.02 0.11
N LEU A 101 -7.22 4.57 -1.06
CA LEU A 101 -6.02 3.75 -1.14
C LEU A 101 -4.73 4.54 -0.86
N PHE A 102 -4.83 5.86 -0.84
CA PHE A 102 -3.71 6.78 -0.52
C PHE A 102 -3.93 7.48 0.81
N ASP A 103 -4.94 7.05 1.59
CA ASP A 103 -5.24 7.65 2.87
C ASP A 103 -4.14 7.31 3.88
N LEU A 104 -3.70 8.25 4.56
CA LEU A 104 -2.45 8.71 5.13
C LEU A 104 -1.83 7.91 6.23
N GLN A 105 -2.45 6.85 6.66
CA GLN A 105 -2.01 6.16 7.87
C GLN A 105 -1.57 4.73 7.61
N TYR A 106 -1.78 4.25 6.40
CA TYR A 106 -1.37 2.91 6.00
C TYR A 106 -1.24 2.86 4.48
N MET A 107 -0.04 2.69 3.96
CA MET A 107 0.12 2.41 2.54
C MET A 107 -0.38 0.99 2.27
N PRO A 108 -1.43 0.83 1.43
CA PRO A 108 -1.80 -0.51 1.00
C PRO A 108 -0.62 -1.14 0.26
N PRO A 109 -0.56 -2.47 0.18
CA PRO A 109 0.28 -3.12 -0.80
C PRO A 109 0.04 -2.47 -2.14
N PHE A 110 1.10 -2.11 -2.83
CA PHE A 110 1.01 -1.38 -4.08
C PHE A 110 0.26 -2.16 -5.15
N GLU A 111 0.27 -3.49 -5.06
CA GLU A 111 -0.52 -4.38 -5.91
C GLU A 111 -2.02 -4.07 -5.83
N LEU A 112 -2.51 -3.71 -4.65
CA LEU A 112 -3.91 -3.35 -4.45
C LEU A 112 -4.30 -2.09 -5.25
N ILE A 113 -3.40 -1.12 -5.34
CA ILE A 113 -3.63 0.09 -6.15
C ILE A 113 -3.79 -0.29 -7.62
N VAL A 114 -2.89 -1.13 -8.13
CA VAL A 114 -2.92 -1.56 -9.54
C VAL A 114 -4.17 -2.38 -9.84
N ASP A 115 -4.52 -3.31 -8.95
CA ASP A 115 -5.69 -4.17 -9.16
C ASP A 115 -7.00 -3.39 -9.10
N SER A 116 -7.09 -2.44 -8.17
CA SER A 116 -8.24 -1.54 -8.11
C SER A 116 -8.34 -0.67 -9.36
N LEU A 117 -7.21 -0.16 -9.86
CA LEU A 117 -7.19 0.56 -11.13
C LEU A 117 -7.59 -0.34 -12.30
N LEU A 118 -7.09 -1.58 -12.39
CA LEU A 118 -7.46 -2.52 -13.43
C LEU A 118 -8.97 -2.80 -13.44
N ASN A 119 -9.57 -2.96 -12.27
CA ASN A 119 -11.03 -3.12 -12.15
C ASN A 119 -11.80 -1.88 -12.63
N GLU A 120 -11.33 -0.68 -12.29
CA GLU A 120 -11.91 0.55 -12.81
C GLU A 120 -11.75 0.68 -14.34
N LEU A 121 -10.60 0.28 -14.89
CA LEU A 121 -10.35 0.27 -16.32
C LEU A 121 -11.24 -0.72 -17.08
N MET A 122 -11.62 -1.85 -16.46
CA MET A 122 -12.55 -2.82 -17.04
C MET A 122 -13.96 -2.27 -17.23
N ILE A 123 -14.37 -1.29 -16.43
CA ILE A 123 -15.71 -0.68 -16.52
C ILE A 123 -15.79 0.39 -17.63
N ILE A 124 -14.66 0.88 -18.10
CA ILE A 124 -14.61 1.88 -19.18
C ILE A 124 -14.96 1.20 -20.51
N GLU A 125 -16.05 1.62 -21.16
CA GLU A 125 -16.48 1.04 -22.42
C GLU A 125 -15.71 1.56 -23.65
N SER A 126 -15.11 2.75 -23.54
CA SER A 126 -14.34 3.36 -24.64
C SER A 126 -12.88 2.98 -24.60
N SER A 127 -12.22 2.97 -25.77
CA SER A 127 -10.76 2.84 -25.83
C SER A 127 -10.10 3.96 -25.03
N LEU A 128 -9.06 3.63 -24.27
CA LEU A 128 -8.28 4.56 -23.46
C LEU A 128 -6.79 4.44 -23.79
N HIS A 129 -6.14 5.57 -24.03
CA HIS A 129 -4.71 5.66 -24.25
C HIS A 129 -4.03 6.31 -23.05
N ILE A 130 -3.06 5.62 -22.44
CA ILE A 130 -2.29 6.12 -21.29
C ILE A 130 -0.87 6.37 -21.74
N VAL A 131 -0.36 7.57 -21.54
CA VAL A 131 1.01 7.96 -21.92
C VAL A 131 1.81 8.29 -20.67
N LEU A 132 2.91 7.57 -20.47
CA LEU A 132 3.92 7.82 -19.44
C LEU A 132 5.17 8.37 -20.13
N ASP A 133 5.31 9.69 -20.10
CA ASP A 133 6.44 10.38 -20.72
C ASP A 133 7.59 10.55 -19.72
N ASP A 134 8.82 10.45 -20.18
CA ASP A 134 10.05 10.53 -19.40
C ASP A 134 10.14 9.49 -18.25
N TYR A 135 9.67 8.27 -18.49
CA TYR A 135 9.67 7.17 -17.51
C TYR A 135 11.05 6.81 -16.94
N HIS A 136 12.14 7.23 -17.57
CA HIS A 136 13.50 7.00 -17.09
C HIS A 136 13.82 7.69 -15.76
N HIS A 137 12.96 8.55 -15.24
CA HIS A 137 13.06 9.13 -13.90
C HIS A 137 12.58 8.19 -12.80
N ILE A 138 11.96 7.07 -13.16
CA ILE A 138 11.57 6.04 -12.21
C ILE A 138 12.73 5.06 -12.04
N GLU A 139 13.19 4.91 -10.80
CA GLU A 139 14.29 4.03 -10.42
C GLU A 139 13.86 2.94 -9.43
N LEU A 140 12.73 3.14 -8.75
CA LEU A 140 12.23 2.20 -7.74
C LEU A 140 11.67 0.93 -8.38
N ASP A 141 12.24 -0.22 -8.02
CA ASP A 141 11.83 -1.54 -8.50
C ASP A 141 10.34 -1.80 -8.29
N ILE A 142 9.79 -1.36 -7.16
CA ILE A 142 8.39 -1.55 -6.84
C ILE A 142 7.45 -0.89 -7.87
N ILE A 143 7.78 0.30 -8.40
CA ILE A 143 6.98 0.93 -9.46
C ILE A 143 7.09 0.13 -10.76
N HIS A 144 8.28 -0.40 -11.06
CA HIS A 144 8.48 -1.25 -12.23
C HIS A 144 7.68 -2.56 -12.14
N GLU A 145 7.62 -3.17 -10.96
CA GLU A 145 6.81 -4.36 -10.70
C GLU A 145 5.32 -4.05 -10.89
N MET A 146 4.85 -2.93 -10.34
CA MET A 146 3.46 -2.47 -10.48
C MET A 146 3.09 -2.18 -11.94
N ILE A 147 3.95 -1.49 -12.69
CA ILE A 147 3.75 -1.25 -14.13
C ILE A 147 3.76 -2.57 -14.91
N SER A 148 4.64 -3.49 -14.56
CA SER A 148 4.66 -4.82 -15.17
C SER A 148 3.37 -5.57 -14.92
N ARG A 149 2.82 -5.47 -13.69
CA ARG A 149 1.52 -6.04 -13.35
C ARG A 149 0.41 -5.38 -14.15
N LEU A 150 0.38 -4.04 -14.19
CA LEU A 150 -0.60 -3.30 -15.00
C LEU A 150 -0.61 -3.79 -16.45
N ILE A 151 0.55 -3.86 -17.11
CA ILE A 151 0.67 -4.27 -18.51
C ILE A 151 0.20 -5.71 -18.72
N ASN A 152 0.52 -6.62 -17.81
CA ASN A 152 0.13 -8.02 -17.94
C ASN A 152 -1.39 -8.23 -17.90
N TYR A 153 -2.12 -7.41 -17.15
CA TYR A 153 -3.56 -7.53 -16.94
C TYR A 153 -4.37 -6.39 -17.58
N LEU A 154 -3.73 -5.54 -18.38
CA LEU A 154 -4.37 -4.42 -19.04
C LEU A 154 -5.53 -4.90 -19.93
N PRO A 155 -6.75 -4.33 -19.84
CA PRO A 155 -7.86 -4.64 -20.75
C PRO A 155 -7.51 -4.38 -22.22
N GLU A 156 -8.12 -5.12 -23.15
CA GLU A 156 -7.81 -5.03 -24.58
C GLU A 156 -8.08 -3.64 -25.20
N HIS A 157 -8.99 -2.88 -24.60
CA HIS A 157 -9.34 -1.53 -25.04
C HIS A 157 -8.46 -0.43 -24.41
N VAL A 158 -7.51 -0.80 -23.55
CA VAL A 158 -6.58 0.14 -22.91
C VAL A 158 -5.17 -0.06 -23.46
N HIS A 159 -4.52 1.04 -23.88
CA HIS A 159 -3.20 1.03 -24.51
C HIS A 159 -2.25 1.93 -23.72
N LEU A 160 -1.08 1.39 -23.35
CA LEU A 160 -0.06 2.11 -22.62
C LEU A 160 1.10 2.50 -23.56
N TYR A 161 1.51 3.76 -23.49
CA TYR A 161 2.68 4.29 -24.21
C TYR A 161 3.70 4.78 -23.21
N MET A 162 4.95 4.36 -23.35
CA MET A 162 6.03 4.73 -22.45
C MET A 162 7.18 5.34 -23.22
N ALA A 163 7.56 6.58 -22.89
CA ALA A 163 8.76 7.21 -23.43
C ALA A 163 9.90 7.15 -22.40
N SER A 164 11.08 6.74 -22.87
CA SER A 164 12.26 6.65 -22.00
C SER A 164 13.54 7.02 -22.76
N ARG A 165 14.54 7.55 -22.04
CA ARG A 165 15.89 7.76 -22.60
C ARG A 165 16.76 6.53 -22.49
N THR A 166 16.57 5.77 -21.44
CA THR A 166 17.34 4.57 -21.11
C THR A 166 16.49 3.32 -21.32
N LYS A 167 17.17 2.18 -21.33
CA LYS A 167 16.48 0.90 -21.37
C LYS A 167 15.64 0.73 -20.11
N LEU A 168 14.37 0.36 -20.31
CA LEU A 168 13.44 0.14 -19.21
C LEU A 168 13.80 -1.12 -18.43
N PRO A 169 13.83 -1.08 -17.10
CA PRO A 169 14.02 -2.25 -16.24
C PRO A 169 12.72 -3.07 -16.12
N LEU A 170 12.13 -3.42 -17.26
CA LEU A 170 10.86 -4.12 -17.37
C LEU A 170 11.03 -5.42 -18.14
N PRO A 171 10.17 -6.44 -17.96
CA PRO A 171 10.31 -7.75 -18.63
C PRO A 171 9.88 -7.72 -20.10
N VAL A 172 10.40 -6.77 -20.87
CA VAL A 172 10.05 -6.52 -22.29
C VAL A 172 10.23 -7.77 -23.15
N ALA A 173 11.24 -8.59 -22.87
CA ALA A 173 11.48 -9.85 -23.60
C ALA A 173 10.27 -10.82 -23.50
N SER A 174 9.65 -10.90 -22.33
CA SER A 174 8.44 -11.69 -22.13
C SER A 174 7.26 -11.15 -22.92
N TRP A 175 7.11 -9.83 -23.00
CA TRP A 175 6.03 -9.18 -23.78
C TRP A 175 6.22 -9.31 -25.29
N ARG A 176 7.49 -9.34 -25.79
CA ARG A 176 7.78 -9.64 -27.19
C ARG A 176 7.28 -11.04 -27.58
N VAL A 177 7.54 -12.04 -26.72
CA VAL A 177 7.09 -13.42 -26.96
C VAL A 177 5.56 -13.49 -27.01
N LYS A 178 4.87 -12.70 -26.19
CA LYS A 178 3.41 -12.63 -26.15
C LYS A 178 2.80 -11.72 -27.25
N ASN A 179 3.61 -11.10 -28.11
CA ASN A 179 3.19 -10.12 -29.12
C ASN A 179 2.37 -8.94 -28.54
N CYS A 180 2.59 -8.54 -27.29
CA CYS A 180 1.84 -7.47 -26.67
C CYS A 180 2.64 -6.15 -26.53
N VAL A 181 3.85 -6.06 -27.12
CA VAL A 181 4.68 -4.87 -27.13
C VAL A 181 5.06 -4.43 -28.54
N THR A 182 5.04 -3.12 -28.77
CA THR A 182 5.71 -2.46 -29.91
C THR A 182 6.85 -1.60 -29.38
N GLU A 183 8.00 -1.67 -30.02
CA GLU A 183 9.17 -0.86 -29.66
C GLU A 183 9.50 0.07 -30.84
N ILE A 184 9.73 1.34 -30.50
CA ILE A 184 10.17 2.39 -31.41
C ILE A 184 11.49 2.91 -30.85
N GLY A 185 12.59 2.57 -31.53
CA GLY A 185 13.92 2.90 -31.07
C GLY A 185 14.50 4.14 -31.77
N THR A 186 15.81 4.34 -31.54
CA THR A 186 16.57 5.43 -32.13
C THR A 186 16.54 5.40 -33.65
N GLU A 187 16.61 4.20 -34.28
CA GLU A 187 16.59 4.04 -35.73
C GLU A 187 15.26 4.50 -36.31
N GLU A 188 14.14 4.09 -35.72
CA GLU A 188 12.81 4.51 -36.17
C GLU A 188 12.58 6.00 -35.91
N LEU A 189 13.09 6.55 -34.81
CA LEU A 189 12.94 7.96 -34.46
C LEU A 189 13.84 8.89 -35.27
N SER A 190 14.93 8.39 -35.85
CA SER A 190 15.80 9.20 -36.72
C SER A 190 15.02 9.72 -37.94
N PHE A 191 15.27 10.97 -38.30
CA PHE A 191 14.67 11.59 -39.48
C PHE A 191 15.20 10.93 -40.75
N THR A 192 14.33 10.59 -41.66
CA THR A 192 14.71 10.19 -43.03
C THR A 192 14.98 11.41 -43.84
N TYR A 193 15.67 11.22 -45.00
CA TYR A 193 15.91 12.30 -45.95
C TYR A 193 14.64 13.06 -46.32
N GLN A 194 13.55 12.33 -46.60
CA GLN A 194 12.25 12.91 -46.96
C GLN A 194 11.65 13.75 -45.78
N GLU A 195 11.81 13.27 -44.55
CA GLU A 195 11.35 13.99 -43.37
C GLU A 195 12.17 15.26 -43.13
N VAL A 196 13.50 15.23 -43.34
CA VAL A 196 14.35 16.42 -43.29
C VAL A 196 13.95 17.44 -44.33
N GLU A 197 13.75 17.00 -45.59
CA GLU A 197 13.30 17.87 -46.68
C GLU A 197 11.93 18.49 -46.36
N ALA A 198 10.96 17.72 -45.91
CA ALA A 198 9.63 18.20 -45.55
C ALA A 198 9.71 19.21 -44.36
N PHE A 199 10.59 18.97 -43.40
CA PHE A 199 10.78 19.86 -42.25
C PHE A 199 11.27 21.24 -42.70
N TYR A 200 12.30 21.31 -43.55
CA TYR A 200 12.84 22.59 -44.05
C TYR A 200 11.92 23.29 -45.04
N GLN A 201 11.15 22.52 -45.82
CA GLN A 201 10.10 23.10 -46.69
C GLN A 201 9.02 23.80 -45.86
N LYS A 202 8.61 23.19 -44.76
CA LYS A 202 7.58 23.74 -43.88
C LYS A 202 8.06 25.01 -43.14
N LYS A 203 9.35 25.09 -42.86
CA LYS A 203 9.99 26.29 -42.28
C LYS A 203 10.28 27.42 -43.23
N HIS A 204 9.95 27.25 -44.52
CA HIS A 204 10.22 28.25 -45.59
C HIS A 204 11.69 28.60 -45.78
N ILE A 205 12.62 27.74 -45.39
CA ILE A 205 14.04 27.90 -45.61
C ILE A 205 14.30 27.60 -47.09
N ILE A 206 14.53 28.68 -47.89
CA ILE A 206 14.72 28.62 -49.35
C ILE A 206 16.21 28.42 -49.59
N MET A 207 16.65 27.21 -49.91
CA MET A 207 18.03 26.93 -50.36
C MET A 207 18.08 25.85 -51.43
N ASP A 208 19.23 25.69 -52.10
CA ASP A 208 19.49 24.61 -53.09
C ASP A 208 19.41 23.27 -52.32
N LYS A 209 18.21 22.65 -52.44
CA LYS A 209 17.62 21.81 -51.40
C LYS A 209 18.29 20.46 -51.17
N THR A 210 18.92 19.90 -52.19
CA THR A 210 19.34 18.48 -52.19
C THR A 210 20.62 18.25 -51.42
N ASP A 211 21.60 19.10 -51.61
CA ASP A 211 22.91 18.96 -50.97
C ASP A 211 22.88 19.38 -49.47
N PHE A 212 22.12 20.40 -49.16
CA PHE A 212 21.91 20.82 -47.76
C PHE A 212 21.25 19.76 -46.92
N CYS A 213 20.10 19.22 -47.35
CA CYS A 213 19.40 18.17 -46.56
C CYS A 213 20.24 16.89 -46.39
N ARG A 214 21.04 16.55 -47.43
CA ARG A 214 21.96 15.40 -47.33
C ARG A 214 23.09 15.68 -46.39
N LYS A 215 23.65 16.87 -46.38
CA LYS A 215 24.71 17.31 -45.47
C LYS A 215 24.20 17.23 -44.01
N ILE A 216 23.07 17.90 -43.70
CA ILE A 216 22.47 17.85 -42.37
C ILE A 216 22.18 16.43 -41.92
N LEU A 217 21.61 15.61 -42.80
CA LEU A 217 21.33 14.21 -42.44
C LEU A 217 22.61 13.41 -42.13
N SER A 218 23.69 13.64 -42.92
CA SER A 218 24.99 12.98 -42.71
C SER A 218 25.65 13.43 -41.41
N GLU A 219 25.54 14.70 -41.06
CA GLU A 219 26.15 15.28 -39.86
C GLU A 219 25.36 14.98 -38.58
N THR A 220 24.03 14.92 -38.67
CA THR A 220 23.16 14.66 -37.50
C THR A 220 22.74 13.19 -37.33
N GLY A 221 22.97 12.33 -38.34
CA GLY A 221 22.46 10.96 -38.34
C GLY A 221 20.93 10.91 -38.25
N GLY A 222 20.25 11.99 -38.62
CA GLY A 222 18.78 12.09 -38.48
C GLY A 222 18.27 12.43 -37.07
N TRP A 223 19.16 12.84 -36.17
CA TRP A 223 18.78 13.30 -34.84
C TRP A 223 17.88 14.54 -34.92
N ALA A 224 16.65 14.45 -34.41
CA ALA A 224 15.62 15.49 -34.63
C ALA A 224 16.02 16.89 -34.11
N ALA A 225 16.65 16.94 -32.92
CA ALA A 225 17.16 18.22 -32.40
C ALA A 225 18.33 18.77 -33.25
N GLY A 226 19.23 17.89 -33.74
CA GLY A 226 20.30 18.26 -34.65
C GLY A 226 19.79 18.79 -35.98
N VAL A 227 18.78 18.14 -36.55
CA VAL A 227 18.09 18.65 -37.75
C VAL A 227 17.47 20.03 -37.50
N GLN A 228 16.85 20.26 -36.35
CA GLN A 228 16.29 21.55 -36.00
C GLN A 228 17.38 22.64 -35.83
N LEU A 229 18.48 22.30 -35.18
CA LEU A 229 19.63 23.20 -34.96
C LEU A 229 20.37 23.54 -36.26
N GLY A 230 20.56 22.57 -37.17
CA GLY A 230 21.20 22.77 -38.45
C GLY A 230 20.54 23.85 -39.32
N GLY A 231 19.22 24.02 -39.21
CA GLY A 231 18.48 25.12 -39.88
C GLY A 231 18.77 26.50 -39.33
N ILE A 232 19.09 26.60 -38.07
CA ILE A 232 19.42 27.88 -37.40
C ILE A 232 20.85 28.32 -37.71
N SER A 233 21.78 27.34 -37.87
CA SER A 233 23.20 27.63 -38.14
C SER A 233 23.44 28.13 -39.55
N GLU A 234 22.69 27.70 -40.55
CA GLU A 234 22.85 28.22 -41.92
C GLU A 234 22.28 29.61 -42.17
N GLU A 235 21.30 30.03 -41.36
CA GLU A 235 20.93 31.46 -41.32
C GLU A 235 22.12 32.34 -40.82
N ARG A 236 23.17 31.72 -40.20
CA ARG A 236 24.26 32.43 -39.50
C ARG A 236 25.71 32.08 -39.89
N SER A 237 26.03 31.03 -40.63
CA SER A 237 27.33 30.67 -41.25
C SER A 237 27.83 29.24 -40.99
N ALA A 238 28.63 28.68 -41.93
CA ALA A 238 29.02 27.28 -42.05
C ALA A 238 30.16 26.83 -41.10
N GLY A 239 29.91 25.75 -40.33
CA GLY A 239 30.93 25.01 -39.56
C GLY A 239 30.51 23.57 -39.28
N SER A 240 31.43 22.61 -39.29
CA SER A 240 31.18 21.16 -39.17
C SER A 240 30.82 20.72 -37.74
N LEU A 241 29.86 19.78 -37.64
CA LEU A 241 29.26 19.27 -36.43
C LEU A 241 29.78 17.84 -36.10
N ASP A 242 30.34 17.62 -34.91
CA ASP A 242 30.77 16.33 -34.40
C ASP A 242 29.73 15.77 -33.37
N ASN A 243 29.41 14.47 -33.45
CA ASN A 243 28.25 13.82 -32.86
C ASN A 243 28.32 13.53 -31.32
N SER A 244 28.90 14.37 -30.48
CA SER A 244 28.95 14.17 -29.05
C SER A 244 28.01 15.10 -28.29
N THR A 245 27.48 14.64 -27.12
CA THR A 245 26.66 15.45 -26.19
C THR A 245 27.38 16.76 -25.82
N SER A 246 28.70 16.75 -25.79
CA SER A 246 29.58 17.92 -25.60
C SER A 246 29.38 18.97 -26.69
N PHE A 247 29.17 18.56 -27.94
CA PHE A 247 29.00 19.46 -29.06
C PHE A 247 27.65 20.21 -29.01
N VAL A 248 26.58 19.52 -28.64
CA VAL A 248 25.27 20.18 -28.51
C VAL A 248 25.33 21.25 -27.42
N THR A 249 25.95 20.93 -26.29
CA THR A 249 26.18 21.87 -25.20
C THR A 249 27.02 23.05 -25.65
N GLU A 250 28.11 22.78 -26.33
CA GLU A 250 29.02 23.80 -26.86
C GLU A 250 28.34 24.68 -27.91
N TYR A 251 27.58 24.08 -28.82
CA TYR A 251 26.77 24.79 -29.82
C TYR A 251 25.69 25.66 -29.16
N MET A 252 24.94 25.13 -28.21
CA MET A 252 23.94 25.89 -27.50
C MET A 252 24.54 27.07 -26.74
N MET A 253 25.72 26.88 -26.18
CA MET A 253 26.45 27.94 -25.48
C MET A 253 26.97 29.00 -26.42
N GLN A 254 27.68 28.62 -27.52
CA GLN A 254 28.35 29.55 -28.42
C GLN A 254 27.38 30.24 -29.37
N GLU A 255 26.44 29.52 -29.96
CA GLU A 255 25.59 30.02 -31.05
C GLU A 255 24.21 30.53 -30.56
N ILE A 256 23.73 30.06 -29.42
CA ILE A 256 22.44 30.48 -28.87
C ILE A 256 22.63 31.36 -27.65
N PHE A 257 23.17 30.83 -26.57
CA PHE A 257 23.24 31.53 -25.30
C PHE A 257 24.09 32.81 -25.36
N SER A 258 25.29 32.73 -25.95
CA SER A 258 26.22 33.87 -26.06
C SER A 258 25.73 34.98 -26.99
N THR A 259 24.77 34.70 -27.87
CA THR A 259 24.18 35.70 -28.79
C THR A 259 23.00 36.44 -28.18
N LEU A 260 22.49 35.97 -27.06
CA LEU A 260 21.41 36.62 -26.35
C LEU A 260 21.87 37.88 -25.60
N PRO A 261 21.02 38.89 -25.41
CA PRO A 261 21.32 40.05 -24.56
C PRO A 261 21.74 39.59 -23.15
N GLU A 262 22.67 40.28 -22.54
CA GLU A 262 23.19 39.90 -21.19
C GLU A 262 22.09 39.82 -20.16
N SER A 263 21.06 40.70 -20.21
CA SER A 263 19.89 40.61 -19.35
C SER A 263 19.09 39.32 -19.51
N THR A 264 18.97 38.84 -20.75
CA THR A 264 18.28 37.56 -21.05
C THR A 264 19.13 36.36 -20.59
N GLN A 265 20.46 36.43 -20.79
CA GLN A 265 21.34 35.38 -20.25
C GLN A 265 21.24 35.27 -18.74
N GLN A 266 21.27 36.40 -18.04
CA GLN A 266 21.12 36.43 -16.57
C GLN A 266 19.76 35.93 -16.12
N PHE A 267 18.68 36.29 -16.80
CA PHE A 267 17.33 35.78 -16.58
C PHE A 267 17.29 34.26 -16.72
N LEU A 268 17.83 33.71 -17.80
CA LEU A 268 17.90 32.27 -18.04
C LEU A 268 18.66 31.53 -16.93
N LEU A 269 19.81 32.04 -16.50
CA LEU A 269 20.64 31.44 -15.47
C LEU A 269 19.93 31.43 -14.10
N GLN A 270 19.30 32.55 -13.73
CA GLN A 270 18.60 32.63 -12.44
C GLN A 270 17.35 31.75 -12.40
N THR A 271 16.56 31.75 -13.47
CA THR A 271 15.30 30.99 -13.54
C THR A 271 15.51 29.51 -13.84
N SER A 272 16.74 29.10 -14.25
CA SER A 272 17.05 27.67 -14.48
C SER A 272 16.95 26.77 -13.25
N LEU A 273 16.89 27.35 -12.05
CA LEU A 273 16.59 26.64 -10.80
C LEU A 273 15.13 26.16 -10.70
N LEU A 274 14.25 26.77 -11.47
CA LEU A 274 12.81 26.49 -11.41
C LEU A 274 12.42 25.43 -12.43
N LYS A 275 11.82 24.31 -11.97
CA LYS A 275 11.32 23.25 -12.86
C LYS A 275 10.11 23.71 -13.68
N VAL A 276 9.31 24.63 -13.12
CA VAL A 276 8.19 25.30 -13.78
C VAL A 276 8.40 26.81 -13.69
N LEU A 277 8.35 27.46 -14.82
CA LEU A 277 8.54 28.90 -14.94
C LEU A 277 7.18 29.59 -14.90
N ASP A 278 6.78 30.00 -13.73
CA ASP A 278 5.65 30.88 -13.51
C ASP A 278 6.14 32.31 -13.64
N PRO A 279 5.55 33.15 -14.50
CA PRO A 279 6.07 34.53 -14.74
C PRO A 279 6.14 35.41 -13.49
N GLU A 280 5.19 35.24 -12.54
CA GLU A 280 5.21 36.01 -11.29
C GLU A 280 6.38 35.54 -10.41
N LEU A 281 6.57 34.22 -10.30
CA LEU A 281 7.71 33.67 -9.58
C LEU A 281 9.04 34.07 -10.20
N CYS A 282 9.12 34.07 -11.54
CA CYS A 282 10.30 34.55 -12.24
C CYS A 282 10.56 36.05 -12.01
N ASN A 283 9.49 36.89 -11.98
CA ASN A 283 9.61 38.30 -11.65
C ASN A 283 10.18 38.50 -10.25
N ASP A 284 9.64 37.77 -9.25
CA ASP A 284 10.10 37.85 -7.86
C ASP A 284 11.55 37.38 -7.70
N LEU A 285 11.92 36.34 -8.42
CA LEU A 285 13.29 35.78 -8.38
C LEU A 285 14.32 36.72 -9.02
N THR A 286 13.99 37.25 -10.21
CA THR A 286 14.90 38.06 -11.02
C THR A 286 14.77 39.58 -10.75
N GLU A 287 13.83 39.97 -9.87
CA GLU A 287 13.52 41.37 -9.57
C GLU A 287 13.13 42.17 -10.84
N SER A 288 12.42 41.53 -11.74
CA SER A 288 11.96 42.07 -13.01
C SER A 288 10.43 42.18 -13.02
N SER A 289 9.85 42.73 -14.09
CA SER A 289 8.40 42.82 -14.26
C SER A 289 7.92 42.32 -15.63
N ASN A 290 8.85 41.81 -16.44
CA ASN A 290 8.61 41.41 -17.84
C ASN A 290 8.95 39.95 -18.15
N SER A 291 8.92 39.09 -17.13
CA SER A 291 9.29 37.67 -17.32
C SER A 291 8.35 36.95 -18.29
N TYR A 292 7.07 37.32 -18.34
CA TYR A 292 6.14 36.71 -19.30
C TYR A 292 6.55 37.02 -20.74
N GLU A 293 6.86 38.30 -21.03
CA GLU A 293 7.27 38.74 -22.35
C GLU A 293 8.59 38.07 -22.78
N GLN A 294 9.56 37.97 -21.85
CA GLN A 294 10.81 37.29 -22.11
C GLN A 294 10.61 35.78 -22.40
N LEU A 295 9.79 35.12 -21.60
CA LEU A 295 9.51 33.68 -21.80
C LEU A 295 8.72 33.43 -23.10
N ALA A 296 7.78 34.31 -23.43
CA ALA A 296 7.04 34.24 -24.68
C ALA A 296 7.96 34.48 -25.90
N GLU A 297 8.86 35.44 -25.82
CA GLU A 297 9.84 35.71 -26.86
C GLU A 297 10.80 34.53 -27.08
N LEU A 298 11.26 33.88 -26.01
CA LEU A 298 12.09 32.66 -26.09
C LEU A 298 11.34 31.51 -26.80
N VAL A 299 10.02 31.38 -26.55
CA VAL A 299 9.19 30.39 -27.25
C VAL A 299 9.06 30.74 -28.73
N ASP A 300 8.78 32.00 -29.07
CA ASP A 300 8.58 32.47 -30.44
C ASP A 300 9.88 32.39 -31.27
N GLN A 301 11.01 32.60 -30.63
CA GLN A 301 12.34 32.42 -31.24
C GLN A 301 12.77 30.94 -31.34
N GLY A 302 11.97 30.03 -30.79
CA GLY A 302 12.30 28.59 -30.80
C GLY A 302 13.47 28.20 -29.89
N ILE A 303 13.80 29.02 -28.89
CA ILE A 303 14.89 28.79 -27.94
C ILE A 303 14.45 27.85 -26.86
N PHE A 304 14.33 26.57 -27.20
CA PHE A 304 14.15 25.42 -26.28
C PHE A 304 13.30 25.70 -25.03
N THR A 305 12.33 26.62 -25.14
CA THR A 305 11.35 26.94 -24.08
C THR A 305 9.98 26.47 -24.51
N ILE A 306 9.28 25.79 -23.62
CA ILE A 306 8.00 25.13 -23.88
C ILE A 306 6.92 25.78 -23.04
N ARG A 307 5.81 26.19 -23.67
CA ARG A 307 4.61 26.68 -22.97
C ARG A 307 3.81 25.49 -22.47
N LEU A 308 3.64 25.36 -21.17
CA LEU A 308 2.93 24.23 -20.52
C LEU A 308 1.41 24.44 -20.50
N SER A 309 0.94 25.63 -20.19
CA SER A 309 -0.50 25.93 -20.11
C SER A 309 -0.84 27.30 -20.70
N PRO A 310 -1.78 27.34 -21.64
CA PRO A 310 -2.29 28.63 -22.15
C PRO A 310 -3.10 29.39 -21.10
N LYS A 311 -3.78 28.69 -20.20
CA LYS A 311 -4.64 29.30 -19.15
C LYS A 311 -3.83 29.85 -17.98
N LYS A 312 -2.78 29.13 -17.56
CA LYS A 312 -1.91 29.52 -16.44
C LYS A 312 -0.66 30.26 -16.86
N GLN A 313 -0.43 30.42 -18.17
CA GLN A 313 0.74 31.09 -18.73
C GLN A 313 2.09 30.58 -18.19
N THR A 314 2.19 29.29 -17.87
CA THR A 314 3.40 28.69 -17.32
C THR A 314 4.28 28.09 -18.42
N PHE A 315 5.58 28.09 -18.20
CA PHE A 315 6.59 27.62 -19.14
C PHE A 315 7.55 26.63 -18.48
N ARG A 316 8.35 25.94 -19.26
CA ARG A 316 9.52 25.21 -18.80
C ARG A 316 10.61 25.25 -19.84
N TYR A 317 11.83 25.17 -19.42
CA TYR A 317 12.94 24.93 -20.35
C TYR A 317 12.92 23.49 -20.85
N HIS A 318 13.26 23.34 -22.15
CA HIS A 318 13.57 21.99 -22.66
C HIS A 318 14.78 21.48 -21.90
N GLN A 319 14.82 20.19 -21.64
CA GLN A 319 15.85 19.60 -20.78
C GLN A 319 17.26 19.87 -21.25
N LEU A 320 17.53 19.84 -22.58
CA LEU A 320 18.86 20.18 -23.12
C LEU A 320 19.28 21.60 -22.74
N LEU A 321 18.37 22.56 -22.80
CA LEU A 321 18.66 23.93 -22.36
C LEU A 321 18.86 24.00 -20.86
N ALA A 322 18.03 23.31 -20.07
CA ALA A 322 18.17 23.27 -18.61
C ALA A 322 19.53 22.72 -18.17
N GLU A 323 20.00 21.63 -18.77
CA GLU A 323 21.33 21.04 -18.51
C GLU A 323 22.45 22.02 -18.85
N VAL A 324 22.37 22.72 -19.99
CA VAL A 324 23.33 23.73 -20.40
C VAL A 324 23.34 24.93 -19.45
N LEU A 325 22.14 25.43 -19.07
CA LEU A 325 22.03 26.54 -18.14
C LEU A 325 22.54 26.20 -16.74
N GLU A 326 22.33 24.93 -16.29
CA GLU A 326 22.85 24.46 -15.02
C GLU A 326 24.38 24.46 -15.02
N GLN A 327 25.03 23.94 -16.06
CA GLN A 327 26.48 23.96 -16.19
C GLN A 327 27.01 25.39 -16.22
N GLU A 328 26.39 26.25 -17.01
CA GLU A 328 26.85 27.65 -17.15
C GLU A 328 26.60 28.44 -15.86
N ARG A 329 25.48 28.20 -15.18
CA ARG A 329 25.21 28.79 -13.86
C ARG A 329 26.30 28.42 -12.86
N ASN A 330 26.63 27.12 -12.77
CA ASN A 330 27.67 26.63 -11.87
C ASN A 330 29.07 27.18 -12.23
N ASN A 331 29.31 27.57 -13.48
CA ASN A 331 30.56 28.19 -13.93
C ASN A 331 30.63 29.69 -13.63
N ARG A 332 29.47 30.42 -13.73
CA ARG A 332 29.45 31.89 -13.59
C ARG A 332 29.23 32.38 -12.18
N TYR A 333 28.46 31.66 -11.37
CA TYR A 333 28.18 32.06 -9.98
C TYR A 333 29.22 31.46 -9.03
N THR A 334 29.68 32.26 -8.09
CA THR A 334 30.47 31.76 -6.97
C THR A 334 29.59 30.90 -6.06
N GLY A 335 30.20 30.07 -5.20
CA GLY A 335 29.42 29.26 -4.27
C GLY A 335 28.49 30.05 -3.40
N GLU A 336 28.90 31.22 -2.90
CA GLU A 336 28.06 32.11 -2.08
C GLU A 336 26.90 32.75 -2.87
N GLU A 337 27.15 33.15 -4.10
CA GLU A 337 26.11 33.73 -4.98
C GLU A 337 25.08 32.70 -5.38
N LEU A 338 25.52 31.46 -5.70
CA LEU A 338 24.63 30.35 -6.00
C LEU A 338 23.79 29.98 -4.78
N GLU A 339 24.40 29.88 -3.61
CA GLU A 339 23.69 29.61 -2.37
C GLU A 339 22.63 30.68 -2.06
N ALA A 340 22.96 31.97 -2.24
CA ALA A 340 22.01 33.06 -2.07
C ALA A 340 20.83 32.97 -3.05
N LEU A 341 21.12 32.65 -4.32
CA LEU A 341 20.10 32.48 -5.36
C LEU A 341 19.18 31.29 -5.06
N VAL A 342 19.74 30.17 -4.63
CA VAL A 342 18.98 28.97 -4.25
C VAL A 342 18.09 29.23 -3.03
N LYS A 343 18.63 29.93 -2.02
CA LYS A 343 17.84 30.33 -0.84
C LYS A 343 16.69 31.26 -1.23
N LYS A 344 16.92 32.21 -2.16
CA LYS A 344 15.88 33.10 -2.66
C LYS A 344 14.81 32.32 -3.42
N ALA A 345 15.19 31.48 -4.37
CA ALA A 345 14.26 30.66 -5.16
C ALA A 345 13.45 29.70 -4.28
N GLY A 346 14.14 28.96 -3.41
CA GLY A 346 13.48 28.05 -2.47
C GLY A 346 12.57 28.78 -1.49
N GLY A 347 12.98 29.93 -0.96
CA GLY A 347 12.16 30.73 -0.06
C GLY A 347 10.88 31.28 -0.72
N LEU A 348 10.95 31.66 -2.00
CA LEU A 348 9.78 32.08 -2.79
C LEU A 348 8.80 30.92 -3.01
N LEU A 349 9.30 29.73 -3.36
CA LEU A 349 8.50 28.51 -3.49
C LEU A 349 7.85 28.14 -2.16
N TYR A 350 8.62 28.19 -1.08
CA TYR A 350 8.13 27.89 0.28
C TYR A 350 7.02 28.85 0.71
N ALA A 351 7.19 30.15 0.47
CA ALA A 351 6.20 31.17 0.78
C ALA A 351 4.89 31.02 -0.03
N ARG A 352 4.96 30.42 -1.23
CA ARG A 352 3.80 30.10 -2.07
C ARG A 352 3.10 28.78 -1.66
N GLY A 353 3.62 28.08 -0.65
CA GLY A 353 3.09 26.78 -0.19
C GLY A 353 3.55 25.59 -1.06
N GLU A 354 4.51 25.79 -1.95
CA GLU A 354 5.12 24.72 -2.76
C GLU A 354 6.25 24.04 -2.00
N PHE A 355 5.95 23.55 -0.78
CA PHE A 355 6.94 23.06 0.19
C PHE A 355 7.80 21.94 -0.36
N ASN A 356 7.20 20.97 -1.05
CA ASN A 356 7.94 19.82 -1.59
C ASN A 356 8.98 20.30 -2.63
N THR A 357 8.56 21.15 -3.57
CA THR A 357 9.45 21.71 -4.60
C THR A 357 10.57 22.52 -3.98
N ALA A 358 10.27 23.28 -2.93
CA ALA A 358 11.25 24.09 -2.20
C ALA A 358 12.29 23.21 -1.49
N ILE A 359 11.84 22.15 -0.78
CA ILE A 359 12.72 21.22 -0.06
C ILE A 359 13.61 20.46 -1.04
N ASP A 360 13.05 19.97 -2.15
CA ASP A 360 13.84 19.28 -3.17
C ASP A 360 14.90 20.17 -3.77
N LEU A 361 14.56 21.41 -4.12
CA LEU A 361 15.53 22.37 -4.66
C LEU A 361 16.71 22.55 -3.72
N VAL A 362 16.48 22.75 -2.43
CA VAL A 362 17.57 22.97 -1.48
C VAL A 362 18.35 21.67 -1.18
N LEU A 363 17.73 20.50 -1.26
CA LEU A 363 18.42 19.20 -1.17
C LEU A 363 19.31 18.95 -2.40
N GLU A 364 18.80 19.17 -3.61
CA GLU A 364 19.52 19.04 -4.87
C GLU A 364 20.76 19.97 -4.89
N GLN A 365 20.65 21.13 -4.28
CA GLN A 365 21.74 22.11 -4.17
C GLN A 365 22.56 21.98 -2.87
N GLN A 366 22.41 20.88 -2.14
CA GLN A 366 23.19 20.49 -0.95
C GLN A 366 23.06 21.46 0.24
N LEU A 367 21.99 22.22 0.32
CA LEU A 367 21.69 23.09 1.47
C LEU A 367 20.98 22.31 2.57
N TYR A 368 21.62 21.26 3.06
CA TYR A 368 21.03 20.26 3.96
C TYR A 368 20.46 20.83 5.26
N THR A 369 21.14 21.83 5.84
CA THR A 369 20.65 22.46 7.08
C THR A 369 19.32 23.21 6.87
N LEU A 370 19.16 23.88 5.74
CA LEU A 370 17.92 24.56 5.39
C LEU A 370 16.81 23.56 5.06
N ALA A 371 17.18 22.49 4.34
CA ALA A 371 16.25 21.40 4.06
C ALA A 371 15.71 20.74 5.34
N ASP A 372 16.58 20.41 6.29
CA ASP A 372 16.19 19.83 7.58
C ASP A 372 15.26 20.78 8.37
N GLN A 373 15.55 22.06 8.38
CA GLN A 373 14.68 23.06 9.00
C GLN A 373 13.28 23.05 8.37
N TRP A 374 13.18 23.13 7.05
CA TRP A 374 11.88 23.16 6.36
C TRP A 374 11.13 21.83 6.46
N ILE A 375 11.82 20.71 6.42
CA ILE A 375 11.22 19.40 6.67
C ILE A 375 10.63 19.37 8.08
N ASN A 376 11.37 19.86 9.10
CA ASN A 376 10.90 19.87 10.47
C ASN A 376 9.69 20.80 10.67
N GLU A 377 9.67 21.97 10.03
CA GLU A 377 8.53 22.91 10.06
C GLU A 377 7.26 22.30 9.44
N GLN A 378 7.39 21.53 8.37
CA GLN A 378 6.27 20.91 7.64
C GLN A 378 6.02 19.45 8.03
N LEU A 379 6.74 18.93 9.01
CA LEU A 379 6.83 17.50 9.33
C LEU A 379 5.48 16.82 9.52
N LEU A 380 4.56 17.46 10.25
CA LEU A 380 3.23 16.90 10.48
C LEU A 380 2.35 16.90 9.23
N ASP A 381 2.39 17.98 8.46
CA ASP A 381 1.60 18.09 7.23
C ASP A 381 2.09 17.08 6.19
N ILE A 382 3.40 16.87 6.06
CA ILE A 382 4.01 15.84 5.21
C ILE A 382 3.59 14.44 5.69
N PHE A 383 3.71 14.16 6.96
CA PHE A 383 3.35 12.89 7.55
C PHE A 383 1.84 12.62 7.38
N TYR A 384 0.98 13.56 7.75
CA TYR A 384 -0.47 13.41 7.61
C TYR A 384 -0.99 13.49 6.17
N SER A 385 -0.22 14.05 5.23
CA SER A 385 -0.54 13.98 3.81
C SER A 385 -0.10 12.66 3.13
N GLY A 386 0.43 11.66 3.87
CA GLY A 386 0.83 10.34 3.37
C GLY A 386 2.09 10.32 2.54
N GLN A 387 2.81 11.40 2.54
CA GLN A 387 4.07 11.49 1.81
C GLN A 387 5.23 10.81 2.56
N ILE A 388 4.93 9.64 3.15
CA ILE A 388 5.84 8.89 4.03
C ILE A 388 7.14 8.54 3.31
N ARG A 389 7.06 8.06 2.07
CA ARG A 389 8.26 7.68 1.30
C ARG A 389 9.09 8.88 0.91
N LEU A 390 8.44 9.99 0.56
CA LEU A 390 9.13 11.24 0.26
C LEU A 390 9.90 11.73 1.49
N LEU A 391 9.26 11.68 2.66
CA LEU A 391 9.93 11.99 3.92
C LEU A 391 11.14 11.07 4.18
N ILE A 392 10.98 9.76 3.97
CA ILE A 392 12.07 8.80 4.11
C ILE A 392 13.22 9.15 3.15
N GLN A 393 12.93 9.44 1.89
CA GLN A 393 13.94 9.81 0.89
C GLN A 393 14.69 11.09 1.27
N TRP A 394 14.00 12.10 1.73
CA TRP A 394 14.62 13.34 2.18
C TRP A 394 15.54 13.14 3.40
N VAL A 395 15.04 12.39 4.40
CA VAL A 395 15.84 12.11 5.59
C VAL A 395 17.01 11.19 5.27
N ASP A 396 16.85 10.20 4.39
CA ASP A 396 17.96 9.35 3.91
C ASP A 396 19.03 10.22 3.21
N SER A 397 18.63 11.23 2.42
CA SER A 397 19.55 12.18 1.77
C SER A 397 20.31 13.03 2.80
N LEU A 398 19.61 13.55 3.82
CA LEU A 398 20.25 14.30 4.91
C LEU A 398 21.25 13.42 5.68
N ARG A 399 20.89 12.18 5.97
CA ARG A 399 21.75 11.22 6.68
C ARG A 399 22.96 10.80 5.85
N ALA A 400 22.80 10.58 4.55
CA ALA A 400 23.90 10.29 3.63
C ALA A 400 24.93 11.44 3.56
N ALA A 401 24.46 12.68 3.70
CA ALA A 401 25.30 13.88 3.79
C ALA A 401 25.88 14.13 5.19
N ALA A 402 25.66 13.22 6.15
CA ALA A 402 26.07 13.36 7.55
C ALA A 402 25.53 14.65 8.22
N CYS A 403 24.39 15.17 7.77
CA CYS A 403 23.71 16.30 8.38
C CYS A 403 23.09 15.89 9.73
N THR A 404 23.15 16.79 10.70
CA THR A 404 22.48 16.60 11.99
C THR A 404 21.00 16.87 11.83
N VAL A 405 20.20 15.82 11.76
CA VAL A 405 18.74 15.90 11.55
C VAL A 405 18.04 16.27 12.87
N HIS A 406 16.97 17.07 12.81
CA HIS A 406 16.15 17.39 13.98
C HIS A 406 15.56 16.12 14.63
N VAL A 407 15.44 16.15 15.95
CA VAL A 407 14.98 15.00 16.73
C VAL A 407 13.55 14.60 16.36
N GLU A 408 12.67 15.58 16.22
CA GLU A 408 11.29 15.38 15.82
C GLU A 408 11.21 14.73 14.43
N THR A 409 12.05 15.19 13.50
CA THR A 409 12.16 14.60 12.15
C THR A 409 12.61 13.14 12.23
N LEU A 410 13.61 12.81 13.05
CA LEU A 410 14.07 11.44 13.26
C LEU A 410 13.01 10.54 13.91
N LEU A 411 12.22 11.07 14.86
CA LEU A 411 11.13 10.31 15.49
C LEU A 411 10.06 9.94 14.44
N ILE A 412 9.64 10.90 13.63
CA ILE A 412 8.64 10.65 12.58
C ILE A 412 9.22 9.80 11.44
N TYR A 413 10.48 9.96 11.13
CA TYR A 413 11.18 9.07 10.21
C TYR A 413 11.17 7.62 10.72
N ALA A 414 11.44 7.37 12.01
CA ALA A 414 11.33 6.04 12.61
C ALA A 414 9.90 5.49 12.53
N ILE A 415 8.88 6.31 12.81
CA ILE A 415 7.46 5.92 12.65
C ILE A 415 7.16 5.60 11.18
N SER A 416 7.69 6.40 10.25
CA SER A 416 7.53 6.19 8.81
C SER A 416 8.16 4.86 8.36
N LEU A 417 9.35 4.55 8.85
CA LEU A 417 10.02 3.26 8.61
C LEU A 417 9.24 2.07 9.18
N MET A 418 8.64 2.24 10.36
CA MET A 418 7.72 1.22 10.93
C MET A 418 6.54 0.97 10.01
N THR A 419 5.97 2.02 9.42
CA THR A 419 4.82 1.90 8.52
C THR A 419 5.16 1.09 7.27
N ILE A 420 6.39 1.20 6.75
CA ILE A 420 6.87 0.40 5.62
C ILE A 420 7.55 -0.91 6.05
N GLN A 421 7.53 -1.24 7.36
CA GLN A 421 8.09 -2.45 7.96
C GLN A 421 9.62 -2.62 7.80
N ASP A 422 10.37 -1.54 7.61
CA ASP A 422 11.84 -1.55 7.60
C ASP A 422 12.38 -1.56 9.06
N MET A 423 12.19 -2.69 9.74
CA MET A 423 12.51 -2.82 11.17
C MET A 423 14.02 -2.74 11.48
N GLU A 424 14.88 -3.05 10.52
CA GLU A 424 16.33 -2.91 10.67
C GLU A 424 16.71 -1.44 10.81
N LYS A 425 16.20 -0.58 9.93
CA LYS A 425 16.43 0.87 10.03
C LYS A 425 15.77 1.47 11.27
N VAL A 426 14.57 1.01 11.66
CA VAL A 426 13.89 1.45 12.89
C VAL A 426 14.78 1.23 14.12
N ASP A 427 15.37 0.05 14.26
CA ASP A 427 16.28 -0.27 15.38
C ASP A 427 17.50 0.65 15.41
N VAL A 428 18.12 0.88 14.23
CA VAL A 428 19.28 1.79 14.11
C VAL A 428 18.91 3.22 14.54
N VAL A 429 17.80 3.75 14.05
CA VAL A 429 17.35 5.11 14.37
C VAL A 429 16.92 5.23 15.83
N THR A 430 16.29 4.21 16.39
CA THR A 430 15.88 4.19 17.79
C THR A 430 17.09 4.21 18.73
N LYS A 431 18.16 3.47 18.38
CA LYS A 431 19.44 3.51 19.14
C LYS A 431 20.11 4.89 19.04
N GLU A 432 20.07 5.52 17.86
CA GLU A 432 20.58 6.89 17.69
C GLU A 432 19.82 7.88 18.57
N LEU A 433 18.49 7.80 18.60
CA LEU A 433 17.63 8.63 19.41
C LEU A 433 17.86 8.40 20.91
N ASP A 434 18.10 7.15 21.34
CA ASP A 434 18.49 6.84 22.72
C ASP A 434 19.81 7.51 23.09
N ASN A 435 20.82 7.42 22.24
CA ASN A 435 22.11 8.06 22.47
C ASN A 435 21.97 9.59 22.60
N ARG A 436 21.18 10.23 21.73
CA ARG A 436 20.91 11.68 21.82
C ARG A 436 20.12 12.01 23.08
N HIS A 437 19.13 11.20 23.44
CA HIS A 437 18.37 11.37 24.68
C HIS A 437 19.28 11.36 25.93
N GLU A 438 20.27 10.47 25.97
CA GLU A 438 21.24 10.42 27.05
C GLU A 438 22.21 11.61 27.06
N GLN A 439 22.72 12.00 25.86
CA GLN A 439 23.69 13.10 25.70
C GLN A 439 23.08 14.47 25.99
N ASP A 440 21.87 14.71 25.52
CA ASP A 440 21.20 16.01 25.58
C ASP A 440 20.38 16.20 26.88
N GLY A 441 20.30 15.15 27.72
CA GLY A 441 19.63 15.19 29.01
C GLY A 441 18.11 15.46 28.91
N TRP A 442 17.41 14.84 27.96
CA TRP A 442 15.97 15.10 27.76
C TRP A 442 15.11 14.75 28.99
N LYS A 443 15.57 13.80 29.83
CA LYS A 443 14.84 13.35 31.03
C LYS A 443 14.50 14.46 32.01
N ASP A 444 15.33 15.50 32.01
CA ASP A 444 15.29 16.55 33.02
C ASP A 444 14.61 17.84 32.51
N LYS A 445 14.07 17.81 31.29
CA LYS A 445 13.45 18.97 30.67
C LYS A 445 11.98 18.68 30.33
N ASP A 446 11.06 19.42 30.95
CA ASP A 446 9.62 19.29 30.70
C ASP A 446 9.25 19.51 29.22
N GLU A 447 10.00 20.36 28.51
CA GLU A 447 9.82 20.64 27.07
C GLU A 447 10.02 19.41 26.16
N HIS A 448 10.77 18.39 26.63
CA HIS A 448 11.01 17.16 25.89
C HIS A 448 10.16 15.97 26.36
N ALA A 449 9.22 16.18 27.26
CA ALA A 449 8.39 15.10 27.80
C ALA A 449 7.65 14.31 26.72
N GLU A 450 7.16 15.00 25.68
CA GLU A 450 6.47 14.37 24.56
C GLU A 450 7.43 13.53 23.69
N LEU A 451 8.63 14.04 23.39
CA LEU A 451 9.64 13.33 22.60
C LEU A 451 10.08 12.05 23.30
N VAL A 452 10.30 12.12 24.61
CA VAL A 452 10.64 10.94 25.44
C VAL A 452 9.49 9.92 25.43
N SER A 453 8.26 10.39 25.47
CA SER A 453 7.05 9.55 25.39
C SER A 453 6.98 8.80 24.08
N ILE A 454 7.21 9.47 22.95
CA ILE A 454 7.22 8.86 21.61
C ILE A 454 8.40 7.87 21.51
N LEU A 455 9.57 8.22 21.99
CA LEU A 455 10.73 7.32 21.96
C LEU A 455 10.47 6.02 22.75
N ILE A 456 9.85 6.10 23.94
CA ILE A 456 9.47 4.92 24.71
C ILE A 456 8.45 4.08 23.92
N SER A 457 7.48 4.71 23.27
CA SER A 457 6.47 4.01 22.45
C SER A 457 7.09 3.33 21.24
N LEU A 458 8.05 3.97 20.56
CA LEU A 458 8.83 3.36 19.48
C LEU A 458 9.61 2.13 19.95
N LYS A 459 10.31 2.25 21.07
CA LYS A 459 11.05 1.12 21.67
C LYS A 459 10.13 -0.02 22.04
N ALA A 460 9.00 0.28 22.65
CA ALA A 460 7.99 -0.72 22.98
C ALA A 460 7.51 -1.45 21.72
N TYR A 461 7.23 -0.71 20.67
CA TYR A 461 6.80 -1.33 19.41
C TYR A 461 7.88 -2.21 18.77
N VAL A 462 9.16 -1.79 18.77
CA VAL A 462 10.27 -2.63 18.28
C VAL A 462 10.33 -3.94 19.06
N HIS A 463 10.21 -3.89 20.40
CA HIS A 463 10.19 -5.11 21.21
C HIS A 463 8.96 -5.98 20.97
N LEU A 464 7.79 -5.39 20.73
CA LEU A 464 6.60 -6.11 20.32
C LEU A 464 6.81 -6.84 18.98
N ALA A 465 7.35 -6.15 17.98
CA ALA A 465 7.64 -6.72 16.67
C ALA A 465 8.68 -7.85 16.70
N LEU A 466 9.62 -7.79 17.66
CA LEU A 466 10.63 -8.84 17.91
C LEU A 466 10.11 -9.98 18.81
N GLY A 467 8.86 -9.93 19.27
CA GLY A 467 8.28 -10.93 20.18
C GLY A 467 8.75 -10.83 21.64
N ASN A 468 9.44 -9.77 22.02
CA ASN A 468 9.96 -9.53 23.39
C ASN A 468 8.90 -8.88 24.28
N LEU A 469 7.89 -9.64 24.67
CA LEU A 469 6.68 -9.14 25.34
C LEU A 469 6.97 -8.53 26.73
N ASP A 470 7.85 -9.15 27.50
CA ASP A 470 8.18 -8.68 28.85
C ASP A 470 8.74 -7.27 28.80
N THR A 471 9.69 -7.01 27.89
CA THR A 471 10.29 -5.69 27.71
C THR A 471 9.26 -4.68 27.16
N PHE A 472 8.38 -5.12 26.25
CA PHE A 472 7.27 -4.32 25.75
C PHE A 472 6.35 -3.87 26.90
N ILE A 473 5.92 -4.79 27.76
CA ILE A 473 5.05 -4.51 28.92
C ILE A 473 5.75 -3.56 29.89
N GLU A 474 7.04 -3.77 30.16
CA GLU A 474 7.83 -2.89 31.04
C GLU A 474 7.87 -1.45 30.50
N LEU A 475 8.18 -1.29 29.20
CA LEU A 475 8.26 0.02 28.55
C LEU A 475 6.91 0.73 28.54
N ILE A 476 5.83 0.02 28.20
CA ILE A 476 4.48 0.58 28.22
C ILE A 476 4.05 0.96 29.63
N THR A 477 4.34 0.12 30.64
CA THR A 477 4.04 0.44 32.04
C THR A 477 4.78 1.70 32.49
N LYS A 478 6.04 1.86 32.07
CA LYS A 478 6.83 3.06 32.33
C LYS A 478 6.23 4.30 31.65
N GLN A 479 5.75 4.14 30.42
CA GLN A 479 5.07 5.21 29.67
C GLN A 479 3.78 5.64 30.35
N VAL A 480 2.98 4.68 30.77
CA VAL A 480 1.70 4.89 31.47
C VAL A 480 1.90 5.63 32.79
N ASN A 481 2.91 5.23 33.57
CA ASN A 481 3.24 5.86 34.85
C ASN A 481 3.75 7.31 34.71
N ARG A 482 4.25 7.70 33.54
CA ARG A 482 4.61 9.10 33.23
C ARG A 482 3.43 9.99 32.91
N GLY A 483 2.28 9.41 32.63
CA GLY A 483 1.11 10.10 32.09
C GLY A 483 1.21 10.31 30.58
N LEU A 484 0.05 10.35 29.94
CA LEU A 484 -0.04 10.74 28.53
C LEU A 484 0.14 12.24 28.43
N THR A 485 1.05 12.67 27.59
CA THR A 485 1.09 14.07 27.18
C THR A 485 -0.03 14.31 26.18
N ASN A 486 -0.82 15.38 26.34
CA ASN A 486 -1.81 15.82 25.35
C ASN A 486 -1.13 16.43 24.12
N GLY A 487 -0.04 15.81 23.66
CA GLY A 487 0.76 16.31 22.57
C GLY A 487 0.10 16.11 21.21
N LYS A 488 0.50 16.94 20.25
CA LYS A 488 0.04 16.93 18.86
C LYS A 488 0.24 15.59 18.12
N TRP A 489 1.15 14.75 18.63
CA TRP A 489 1.54 13.46 18.02
C TRP A 489 0.66 12.28 18.47
N TYR A 490 -0.05 12.39 19.60
CA TYR A 490 -0.82 11.29 20.19
C TYR A 490 -2.22 11.11 19.60
N HIS A 491 -2.75 12.12 18.92
CA HIS A 491 -4.14 12.12 18.43
C HIS A 491 -4.27 11.78 16.95
N ALA A 492 -3.20 11.32 16.31
CA ALA A 492 -3.29 10.85 14.93
C ALA A 492 -4.14 9.58 14.87
N PRO A 493 -5.27 9.57 14.14
CA PRO A 493 -6.03 8.35 13.91
C PRO A 493 -5.16 7.44 13.03
N VAL A 494 -4.59 6.37 13.60
CA VAL A 494 -3.79 5.38 12.87
C VAL A 494 -4.69 4.21 12.52
N HIS A 495 -4.91 3.95 11.22
CA HIS A 495 -5.54 2.72 10.77
C HIS A 495 -4.51 1.60 10.74
N TYR A 496 -4.54 0.72 11.73
CA TYR A 496 -3.56 -0.38 11.86
C TYR A 496 -3.84 -1.57 10.95
N ASN A 497 -4.96 -1.55 10.23
CA ASN A 497 -5.37 -2.63 9.34
C ASN A 497 -6.21 -2.11 8.17
N LEU A 498 -5.78 -2.36 6.93
CA LEU A 498 -6.54 -1.99 5.74
C LEU A 498 -7.26 -3.16 5.07
N TYR A 499 -6.74 -4.38 5.16
CA TYR A 499 -7.22 -5.50 4.34
C TYR A 499 -7.13 -6.88 5.01
N HIS A 500 -6.47 -7.01 6.15
CA HIS A 500 -6.38 -8.31 6.82
C HIS A 500 -7.68 -8.67 7.52
N ALA A 501 -8.26 -9.77 7.13
CA ALA A 501 -9.47 -10.33 7.73
C ALA A 501 -9.25 -10.85 9.17
N LYS A 502 -8.02 -10.87 9.65
CA LYS A 502 -7.61 -11.32 10.97
C LYS A 502 -6.61 -10.33 11.56
N LEU A 503 -6.87 -9.85 12.79
CA LEU A 503 -6.06 -8.82 13.42
C LEU A 503 -4.66 -9.31 13.81
N THR A 504 -4.50 -10.59 14.11
CA THR A 504 -3.20 -11.23 14.36
C THR A 504 -2.25 -11.17 13.17
N ARG A 505 -2.77 -10.89 11.96
CA ARG A 505 -1.97 -10.71 10.72
C ARG A 505 -1.56 -9.26 10.50
N THR A 506 -2.06 -8.33 11.31
CA THR A 506 -1.66 -6.92 11.23
C THR A 506 -0.30 -6.69 11.86
N PRO A 507 0.33 -5.53 11.64
CA PRO A 507 1.57 -5.15 12.32
C PRO A 507 1.50 -5.23 13.85
N LEU A 508 0.30 -5.04 14.44
CA LEU A 508 0.07 -5.19 15.88
C LEU A 508 -0.08 -6.65 16.33
N GLY A 509 -0.25 -7.58 15.41
CA GLY A 509 -0.60 -8.96 15.67
C GLY A 509 0.58 -9.92 15.86
N THR A 510 1.79 -9.44 16.04
CA THR A 510 2.99 -10.25 16.32
C THR A 510 3.21 -11.42 15.35
N LYS A 511 2.83 -11.24 14.07
CA LYS A 511 2.90 -12.27 13.02
C LYS A 511 2.19 -13.58 13.41
N GLY A 512 1.18 -13.49 14.24
CA GLY A 512 0.41 -14.63 14.71
C GLY A 512 1.02 -15.35 15.92
N ASN A 513 2.06 -14.82 16.56
CA ASN A 513 2.49 -15.35 17.85
C ASN A 513 1.54 -14.87 18.96
N TYR A 514 0.98 -15.82 19.72
CA TYR A 514 0.14 -15.49 20.85
C TYR A 514 0.95 -15.44 22.16
N SER A 515 0.60 -14.45 22.96
CA SER A 515 1.03 -14.38 24.36
C SER A 515 0.07 -15.13 25.26
N SER A 516 0.47 -15.37 26.51
CA SER A 516 -0.44 -16.00 27.46
C SER A 516 -1.67 -15.10 27.70
N ILE A 517 -2.84 -15.71 27.91
CA ILE A 517 -4.08 -14.99 28.22
C ILE A 517 -3.90 -14.09 29.45
N SER A 518 -3.12 -14.55 30.46
CA SER A 518 -2.82 -13.79 31.67
C SER A 518 -2.05 -12.51 31.39
N ASP A 519 -1.05 -12.56 30.50
CA ASP A 519 -0.21 -11.41 30.18
C ASP A 519 -0.99 -10.35 29.40
N ILE A 520 -1.81 -10.80 28.45
CA ILE A 520 -2.66 -9.88 27.67
C ILE A 520 -3.73 -9.25 28.55
N ARG A 521 -4.32 -10.02 29.47
CA ARG A 521 -5.30 -9.48 30.42
C ARG A 521 -4.66 -8.44 31.33
N ALA A 522 -3.47 -8.71 31.85
CA ALA A 522 -2.70 -7.75 32.64
C ALA A 522 -2.37 -6.48 31.84
N PHE A 523 -1.96 -6.65 30.57
CA PHE A 523 -1.71 -5.55 29.65
C PHE A 523 -2.94 -4.68 29.41
N LEU A 524 -4.07 -5.28 29.08
CA LEU A 524 -5.33 -4.55 28.86
C LEU A 524 -5.78 -3.80 30.13
N GLU A 525 -5.58 -4.37 31.30
CA GLU A 525 -5.95 -3.72 32.55
C GLU A 525 -5.11 -2.46 32.82
N ILE A 526 -3.81 -2.48 32.47
CA ILE A 526 -2.94 -1.30 32.56
C ILE A 526 -3.52 -0.19 31.66
N PHE A 527 -3.89 -0.49 30.44
CA PHE A 527 -4.44 0.52 29.50
C PHE A 527 -5.81 1.04 29.95
N ARG A 528 -6.69 0.17 30.49
CA ARG A 528 -8.03 0.56 31.02
C ARG A 528 -7.96 1.58 32.14
N GLN A 529 -6.89 1.57 32.93
CA GLN A 529 -6.68 2.46 34.08
C GLN A 529 -6.07 3.80 33.70
N THR A 530 -5.82 4.04 32.42
CA THR A 530 -5.10 5.22 31.91
C THR A 530 -5.91 5.98 30.87
N ASP A 531 -5.39 7.13 30.44
CA ASP A 531 -6.00 7.91 29.35
C ASP A 531 -5.93 7.19 28.00
N PHE A 532 -5.10 6.13 27.87
CA PHE A 532 -5.11 5.23 26.70
C PHE A 532 -6.45 4.55 26.45
N LYS A 533 -7.31 4.43 27.48
CA LYS A 533 -8.68 3.94 27.30
C LYS A 533 -9.48 4.67 26.22
N GLU A 534 -9.12 5.93 25.95
CA GLU A 534 -9.78 6.73 24.91
C GLU A 534 -9.07 6.62 23.53
N HIS A 535 -7.92 5.96 23.48
CA HIS A 535 -7.11 5.88 22.27
C HIS A 535 -7.59 4.75 21.33
N HIS A 536 -7.48 5.00 20.03
CA HIS A 536 -7.91 4.08 18.96
C HIS A 536 -7.29 2.68 19.06
N VAL A 537 -6.01 2.58 19.49
CA VAL A 537 -5.29 1.31 19.65
C VAL A 537 -5.99 0.33 20.60
N MET A 538 -6.80 0.84 21.53
CA MET A 538 -7.57 -0.01 22.44
C MET A 538 -8.54 -0.92 21.72
N GLY A 539 -9.17 -0.44 20.65
CA GLY A 539 -10.05 -1.26 19.82
C GLY A 539 -9.32 -2.46 19.23
N TYR A 540 -8.10 -2.23 18.72
CA TYR A 540 -7.23 -3.30 18.22
C TYR A 540 -6.77 -4.25 19.32
N SER A 541 -6.45 -3.74 20.50
CA SER A 541 -6.07 -4.56 21.65
C SER A 541 -7.20 -5.49 22.11
N TYR A 542 -8.44 -4.97 22.16
CA TYR A 542 -9.62 -5.80 22.40
C TYR A 542 -9.82 -6.85 21.30
N GLY A 543 -9.66 -6.47 20.05
CA GLY A 543 -9.82 -7.37 18.92
C GLY A 543 -8.79 -8.50 18.90
N LEU A 544 -7.52 -8.18 19.11
CA LEU A 544 -6.45 -9.18 19.23
C LEU A 544 -6.71 -10.14 20.40
N PHE A 545 -7.13 -9.61 21.54
CA PHE A 545 -7.48 -10.45 22.70
C PHE A 545 -8.67 -11.34 22.42
N ALA A 546 -9.67 -10.84 21.70
CA ALA A 546 -10.81 -11.67 21.30
C ALA A 546 -10.40 -12.82 20.37
N GLU A 547 -9.45 -12.62 19.44
CA GLU A 547 -8.91 -13.69 18.60
C GLU A 547 -8.17 -14.76 19.43
N ILE A 548 -7.41 -14.35 20.44
CA ILE A 548 -6.71 -15.26 21.34
C ILE A 548 -7.69 -16.05 22.21
N LEU A 549 -8.70 -15.40 22.77
CA LEU A 549 -9.76 -16.07 23.54
C LEU A 549 -10.53 -17.06 22.68
N TYR A 550 -10.80 -16.72 21.42
CA TYR A 550 -11.40 -17.65 20.46
C TYR A 550 -10.54 -18.90 20.27
N GLU A 551 -9.25 -18.75 20.02
CA GLU A 551 -8.34 -19.91 19.87
C GLU A 551 -8.26 -20.76 21.15
N ALA A 552 -8.32 -20.14 22.31
CA ALA A 552 -8.37 -20.84 23.59
C ALA A 552 -9.74 -21.50 23.90
N GLY A 553 -10.75 -21.30 23.04
CA GLY A 553 -12.10 -21.84 23.25
C GLY A 553 -12.97 -21.05 24.23
N GLN A 554 -12.54 -19.88 24.71
CA GLN A 554 -13.26 -18.99 25.64
C GLN A 554 -14.22 -18.07 24.89
N LEU A 555 -15.22 -18.66 24.22
CA LEU A 555 -16.08 -18.00 23.24
C LEU A 555 -16.94 -16.86 23.82
N GLU A 556 -17.43 -17.02 25.04
CA GLU A 556 -18.27 -16.01 25.71
C GLU A 556 -17.44 -14.76 26.07
N GLU A 557 -16.22 -14.95 26.57
CA GLU A 557 -15.31 -13.85 26.85
C GLU A 557 -14.89 -13.14 25.54
N ALA A 558 -14.60 -13.93 24.49
CA ALA A 558 -14.27 -13.37 23.19
C ALA A 558 -15.41 -12.45 22.66
N LEU A 559 -16.67 -12.83 22.84
CA LEU A 559 -17.81 -11.99 22.44
C LEU A 559 -17.90 -10.67 23.22
N LEU A 560 -17.47 -10.65 24.49
CA LEU A 560 -17.40 -9.43 25.29
C LEU A 560 -16.32 -8.48 24.75
N GLU A 561 -15.13 -9.01 24.49
CA GLU A 561 -14.03 -8.22 23.94
C GLU A 561 -14.34 -7.72 22.51
N ILE A 562 -15.01 -8.52 21.68
CA ILE A 562 -15.54 -8.10 20.36
C ILE A 562 -16.48 -6.91 20.51
N LYS A 563 -17.40 -6.94 21.48
CA LYS A 563 -18.34 -5.85 21.72
C LYS A 563 -17.59 -4.55 22.04
N ASP A 564 -16.58 -4.61 22.90
CA ASP A 564 -15.77 -3.45 23.27
C ASP A 564 -14.94 -2.99 22.08
N GLY A 565 -14.30 -3.88 21.34
CA GLY A 565 -13.59 -3.55 20.10
C GLY A 565 -14.47 -2.87 19.04
N LEU A 566 -15.69 -3.38 18.82
CA LEU A 566 -16.66 -2.79 17.89
C LEU A 566 -17.10 -1.37 18.31
N HIS A 567 -17.15 -1.06 19.62
CA HIS A 567 -17.40 0.29 20.08
C HIS A 567 -16.33 1.27 19.56
N TYR A 568 -15.05 0.90 19.62
CA TYR A 568 -13.95 1.71 19.06
C TYR A 568 -14.00 1.78 17.53
N ALA A 569 -14.29 0.66 16.87
CA ALA A 569 -14.42 0.62 15.41
C ALA A 569 -15.47 1.63 14.91
N HIS A 570 -16.63 1.72 15.58
CA HIS A 570 -17.67 2.69 15.26
C HIS A 570 -17.28 4.13 15.63
N ARG A 571 -16.67 4.32 16.81
CA ARG A 571 -16.24 5.65 17.28
C ARG A 571 -15.24 6.31 16.35
N PHE A 572 -14.30 5.53 15.82
CA PHE A 572 -13.23 6.01 14.94
C PHE A 572 -13.49 5.76 13.45
N ASN A 573 -14.67 5.24 13.10
CA ASN A 573 -15.06 4.86 11.74
C ASN A 573 -14.01 3.95 11.06
N ASP A 574 -13.44 3.01 11.82
CA ASP A 574 -12.37 2.13 11.38
C ASP A 574 -12.90 0.80 10.84
N ARG A 575 -12.88 0.64 9.53
CA ARG A 575 -13.30 -0.60 8.86
C ARG A 575 -12.28 -1.71 9.03
N GLY A 576 -11.00 -1.38 9.14
CA GLY A 576 -9.92 -2.33 9.41
C GLY A 576 -10.04 -3.02 10.76
N LEU A 577 -10.77 -2.42 11.71
CA LEU A 577 -11.14 -3.03 12.97
C LEU A 577 -12.54 -3.67 12.90
N TYR A 578 -13.50 -2.97 12.28
CA TYR A 578 -14.89 -3.40 12.21
C TYR A 578 -15.07 -4.74 11.50
N VAL A 579 -14.45 -4.91 10.33
CA VAL A 579 -14.64 -6.12 9.50
C VAL A 579 -14.03 -7.38 10.14
N PRO A 580 -12.77 -7.40 10.61
CA PRO A 580 -12.23 -8.58 11.30
C PRO A 580 -13.04 -8.98 12.53
N LEU A 581 -13.48 -8.01 13.34
CA LEU A 581 -14.32 -8.31 14.50
C LEU A 581 -15.69 -8.88 14.12
N SER A 582 -16.29 -8.39 13.03
CA SER A 582 -17.54 -8.94 12.48
C SER A 582 -17.34 -10.35 11.94
N ILE A 583 -16.20 -10.62 11.28
CA ILE A 583 -15.79 -11.96 10.84
C ILE A 583 -15.67 -12.90 12.04
N LEU A 584 -14.92 -12.50 13.06
CA LEU A 584 -14.71 -13.31 14.26
C LEU A 584 -16.02 -13.58 15.01
N LYS A 585 -16.87 -12.57 15.16
CA LYS A 585 -18.21 -12.73 15.77
C LYS A 585 -19.05 -13.76 15.04
N GLY A 586 -19.09 -13.70 13.73
CA GLY A 586 -19.81 -14.69 12.92
C GLY A 586 -19.21 -16.09 13.05
N LYS A 587 -17.86 -16.23 13.09
CA LYS A 587 -17.18 -17.51 13.36
C LYS A 587 -17.60 -18.09 14.70
N ILE A 588 -17.68 -17.30 15.76
CA ILE A 588 -18.15 -17.76 17.08
C ILE A 588 -19.58 -18.28 17.01
N PHE A 589 -20.48 -17.55 16.33
CA PHE A 589 -21.86 -18.00 16.14
C PHE A 589 -21.94 -19.31 15.35
N MET A 590 -21.08 -19.50 14.32
CA MET A 590 -21.00 -20.78 13.61
C MET A 590 -20.61 -21.93 14.53
N VAL A 591 -19.61 -21.72 15.40
CA VAL A 591 -19.17 -22.71 16.39
C VAL A 591 -20.28 -23.05 17.39
N GLN A 592 -21.08 -22.07 17.78
CA GLN A 592 -22.23 -22.25 18.68
C GLN A 592 -23.48 -22.85 17.99
N GLY A 593 -23.39 -23.23 16.71
CA GLY A 593 -24.52 -23.74 15.92
C GLY A 593 -25.55 -22.68 15.50
N GLN A 594 -25.25 -21.41 15.66
CA GLN A 594 -26.12 -20.29 15.35
C GLN A 594 -25.85 -19.72 13.94
N SER A 595 -25.90 -20.54 12.92
CA SER A 595 -25.57 -20.18 11.54
C SER A 595 -26.36 -18.97 11.01
N ALA A 596 -27.67 -18.90 11.31
CA ALA A 596 -28.50 -17.77 10.89
C ALA A 596 -28.02 -16.42 11.49
N ALA A 597 -27.54 -16.43 12.74
CA ALA A 597 -26.98 -15.25 13.39
C ALA A 597 -25.67 -14.84 12.74
N ALA A 598 -24.81 -15.81 12.37
CA ALA A 598 -23.57 -15.56 11.66
C ALA A 598 -23.82 -14.87 10.31
N HIS A 599 -24.74 -15.41 9.50
CA HIS A 599 -25.12 -14.80 8.22
C HIS A 599 -25.70 -13.39 8.40
N THR A 600 -26.52 -13.15 9.42
CA THR A 600 -27.06 -11.82 9.71
C THR A 600 -25.98 -10.80 10.01
N VAL A 601 -24.95 -11.16 10.80
CA VAL A 601 -23.80 -10.28 11.08
C VAL A 601 -23.05 -9.96 9.80
N TRP A 602 -22.74 -10.95 8.97
CA TRP A 602 -21.97 -10.74 7.74
C TRP A 602 -22.76 -10.00 6.66
N ASP A 603 -24.06 -10.24 6.51
CA ASP A 603 -24.92 -9.49 5.59
C ASP A 603 -25.00 -8.01 5.99
N HIS A 604 -25.12 -7.74 7.30
CA HIS A 604 -25.11 -6.38 7.81
C HIS A 604 -23.77 -5.68 7.51
N THR A 605 -22.66 -6.39 7.70
CA THR A 605 -21.32 -5.87 7.43
C THR A 605 -21.11 -5.61 5.93
N LEU A 606 -21.55 -6.51 5.04
CA LEU A 606 -21.48 -6.33 3.58
C LEU A 606 -22.17 -5.04 3.11
N ASN A 607 -23.32 -4.71 3.73
CA ASN A 607 -24.07 -3.50 3.37
C ASN A 607 -23.40 -2.19 3.83
N GLN A 608 -22.41 -2.27 4.72
CA GLN A 608 -21.71 -1.11 5.29
C GLN A 608 -20.32 -0.86 4.68
N VAL A 609 -19.77 -1.83 3.98
CA VAL A 609 -18.40 -1.75 3.42
C VAL A 609 -18.45 -1.78 1.90
N PRO A 610 -18.13 -0.65 1.24
CA PRO A 610 -18.10 -0.57 -0.22
C PRO A 610 -16.84 -1.20 -0.82
N GLU A 611 -15.76 -1.37 -0.03
CA GLU A 611 -14.48 -1.86 -0.51
C GLU A 611 -14.57 -3.34 -0.90
N TRP A 612 -14.24 -3.64 -2.15
CA TRP A 612 -14.35 -4.96 -2.74
C TRP A 612 -13.52 -6.05 -2.00
N TYR A 613 -12.36 -5.70 -1.45
CA TYR A 613 -11.51 -6.64 -0.72
C TYR A 613 -12.11 -7.04 0.63
N TRP A 614 -12.83 -6.12 1.32
CA TRP A 614 -13.62 -6.45 2.50
C TRP A 614 -14.83 -7.30 2.14
N GLN A 615 -15.52 -6.95 1.05
CA GLN A 615 -16.65 -7.75 0.54
C GLN A 615 -16.20 -9.16 0.21
N ARG A 616 -15.06 -9.34 -0.47
CA ARG A 616 -14.46 -10.65 -0.76
C ARG A 616 -14.22 -11.46 0.52
N SER A 617 -13.63 -10.84 1.54
CA SER A 617 -13.37 -11.51 2.82
C SER A 617 -14.64 -11.98 3.52
N ILE A 618 -15.69 -11.16 3.51
CA ILE A 618 -16.98 -11.51 4.12
C ILE A 618 -17.69 -12.59 3.30
N GLN A 619 -17.67 -12.51 1.98
CA GLN A 619 -18.23 -13.52 1.08
C GLN A 619 -17.53 -14.87 1.24
N ALA A 620 -16.19 -14.87 1.41
CA ALA A 620 -15.45 -16.08 1.74
C ALA A 620 -15.93 -16.71 3.07
N MET A 621 -16.20 -15.90 4.08
CA MET A 621 -16.74 -16.42 5.36
C MET A 621 -18.14 -16.99 5.22
N LYS A 622 -19.01 -16.34 4.42
CA LYS A 622 -20.33 -16.88 4.10
C LYS A 622 -20.26 -18.20 3.32
N ALA A 623 -19.33 -18.26 2.35
CA ALA A 623 -19.06 -19.49 1.61
C ALA A 623 -18.57 -20.62 2.54
N LEU A 624 -17.68 -20.32 3.49
CA LEU A 624 -17.23 -21.27 4.51
C LEU A 624 -18.40 -21.78 5.37
N ALA A 625 -19.34 -20.90 5.74
CA ALA A 625 -20.54 -21.33 6.46
C ALA A 625 -21.38 -22.28 5.64
N TYR A 626 -21.63 -22.00 4.35
CA TYR A 626 -22.34 -22.91 3.46
C TYR A 626 -21.62 -24.26 3.28
N LEU A 627 -20.27 -24.27 3.24
CA LEU A 627 -19.51 -25.52 3.21
C LEU A 627 -19.72 -26.36 4.48
N LYS A 628 -19.72 -25.73 5.66
CA LYS A 628 -20.03 -26.40 6.94
C LYS A 628 -21.45 -26.95 7.01
N GLU A 629 -22.38 -26.32 6.30
CA GLU A 629 -23.77 -26.79 6.12
C GLU A 629 -23.92 -27.81 4.98
N ASN A 630 -22.85 -28.24 4.35
CA ASN A 630 -22.82 -29.14 3.17
C ASN A 630 -23.58 -28.60 1.95
N LYS A 631 -23.69 -27.29 1.80
CA LYS A 631 -24.34 -26.57 0.70
C LYS A 631 -23.30 -26.10 -0.34
N ILE A 632 -22.70 -27.05 -1.06
CA ILE A 632 -21.52 -26.81 -1.93
C ILE A 632 -21.81 -25.80 -3.04
N GLU A 633 -22.97 -25.90 -3.71
CA GLU A 633 -23.34 -24.97 -4.81
C GLU A 633 -23.56 -23.53 -4.31
N ALA A 634 -24.17 -23.39 -3.14
CA ALA A 634 -24.37 -22.09 -2.52
C ALA A 634 -23.03 -21.47 -2.10
N ALA A 635 -22.11 -22.29 -1.58
CA ALA A 635 -20.77 -21.85 -1.23
C ALA A 635 -19.97 -21.38 -2.46
N GLU A 636 -20.07 -22.11 -3.55
CA GLU A 636 -19.42 -21.75 -4.81
C GLU A 636 -19.98 -20.44 -5.38
N THR A 637 -21.30 -20.31 -5.41
CA THR A 637 -21.96 -19.10 -5.88
C THR A 637 -21.58 -17.89 -5.05
N GLU A 638 -21.50 -18.02 -3.71
CA GLU A 638 -21.13 -16.95 -2.83
C GLU A 638 -19.65 -16.56 -2.99
N LEU A 639 -18.76 -17.55 -3.09
CA LEU A 639 -17.32 -17.31 -3.19
C LEU A 639 -16.92 -16.60 -4.49
N PHE A 640 -17.63 -16.84 -5.58
CA PHE A 640 -17.35 -16.30 -6.91
C PHE A 640 -18.25 -15.12 -7.32
N LYS A 641 -18.91 -14.48 -6.39
CA LYS A 641 -19.64 -13.21 -6.65
C LYS A 641 -18.71 -12.07 -7.04
N THR A 642 -17.55 -12.04 -6.45
CA THR A 642 -16.43 -11.22 -6.85
C THR A 642 -15.48 -12.11 -7.66
N ASP A 643 -14.88 -11.62 -8.74
CA ASP A 643 -14.14 -12.37 -9.76
C ASP A 643 -13.31 -13.56 -9.26
N ARG A 644 -13.11 -14.55 -10.17
CA ARG A 644 -12.19 -15.67 -9.92
C ARG A 644 -10.76 -15.15 -10.01
N PRO A 645 -10.00 -15.09 -8.94
CA PRO A 645 -8.57 -14.82 -9.06
C PRO A 645 -7.91 -15.99 -9.80
N GLU A 646 -7.09 -15.68 -10.78
CA GLU A 646 -6.20 -16.68 -11.36
C GLU A 646 -5.18 -17.12 -10.30
N PRO A 647 -4.98 -18.44 -10.06
CA PRO A 647 -4.21 -18.96 -8.92
C PRO A 647 -2.69 -18.85 -9.07
N LEU A 648 -2.17 -17.90 -9.84
CA LEU A 648 -0.74 -17.80 -10.17
C LEU A 648 0.10 -16.95 -9.22
N GLN A 649 -0.49 -16.00 -8.50
CA GLN A 649 0.18 -15.23 -7.46
C GLN A 649 -0.80 -14.91 -6.33
N ILE A 650 -0.36 -15.12 -5.09
CA ILE A 650 -1.17 -14.76 -3.91
C ILE A 650 -1.00 -13.27 -3.67
N GLU A 651 -2.11 -12.55 -3.76
CA GLU A 651 -2.19 -11.14 -3.45
C GLU A 651 -2.49 -10.95 -1.96
N LEU A 652 -2.00 -9.86 -1.40
CA LEU A 652 -2.27 -9.46 -0.02
C LEU A 652 -3.79 -9.31 0.21
N GLY A 653 -4.29 -9.90 1.30
CA GLY A 653 -5.71 -9.91 1.63
C GLY A 653 -6.53 -10.99 0.89
N GLN A 654 -5.92 -11.81 0.05
CA GLN A 654 -6.57 -12.96 -0.60
C GLN A 654 -6.48 -14.26 0.19
N GLU A 655 -5.67 -14.31 1.24
CA GLU A 655 -5.33 -15.54 1.95
C GLU A 655 -6.58 -16.24 2.49
N LEU A 656 -7.51 -15.49 3.07
CA LEU A 656 -8.77 -16.04 3.56
C LEU A 656 -9.60 -16.63 2.42
N TRP A 657 -9.71 -15.95 1.30
CA TRP A 657 -10.43 -16.42 0.13
C TRP A 657 -9.82 -17.71 -0.44
N LEU A 658 -8.48 -17.74 -0.57
CA LEU A 658 -7.75 -18.93 -1.07
C LEU A 658 -7.92 -20.14 -0.13
N LEU A 659 -7.88 -19.93 1.16
CA LEU A 659 -8.12 -20.99 2.15
C LEU A 659 -9.56 -21.53 2.07
N VAL A 660 -10.53 -20.67 1.83
CA VAL A 660 -11.93 -21.09 1.63
C VAL A 660 -12.10 -21.78 0.28
N TYR A 661 -11.42 -21.30 -0.78
CA TYR A 661 -11.41 -21.97 -2.09
C TYR A 661 -10.77 -23.35 -2.01
N CYS A 662 -9.67 -23.51 -1.27
CA CYS A 662 -9.09 -24.82 -0.98
C CYS A 662 -10.13 -25.77 -0.37
N ARG A 663 -10.89 -25.31 0.64
CA ARG A 663 -11.97 -26.08 1.27
C ARG A 663 -13.13 -26.42 0.31
N LEU A 664 -13.47 -25.51 -0.59
CA LEU A 664 -14.45 -25.77 -1.64
C LEU A 664 -13.99 -26.89 -2.59
N LEU A 665 -12.73 -26.85 -3.00
CA LEU A 665 -12.12 -27.93 -3.81
C LEU A 665 -12.09 -29.27 -3.03
N MET A 666 -11.77 -29.23 -1.74
CA MET A 666 -11.84 -30.43 -0.88
C MET A 666 -13.27 -30.99 -0.80
N ALA A 667 -14.27 -30.16 -0.63
CA ALA A 667 -15.67 -30.55 -0.62
C ALA A 667 -16.12 -31.16 -1.96
N LYS A 668 -15.59 -30.67 -3.06
CA LYS A 668 -15.78 -31.24 -4.41
C LYS A 668 -14.91 -32.47 -4.69
N ARG A 669 -14.10 -32.89 -3.74
CA ARG A 669 -13.13 -34.00 -3.87
C ARG A 669 -12.04 -33.79 -4.92
N ALA A 670 -11.78 -32.54 -5.31
CA ALA A 670 -10.68 -32.15 -6.18
C ALA A 670 -9.36 -32.03 -5.39
N TRP A 671 -8.94 -33.13 -4.77
CA TRP A 671 -7.86 -33.18 -3.77
C TRP A 671 -6.51 -32.69 -4.28
N GLN A 672 -6.17 -32.95 -5.56
CA GLN A 672 -4.89 -32.50 -6.14
C GLN A 672 -4.85 -30.97 -6.34
N GLU A 673 -5.95 -30.40 -6.78
CA GLU A 673 -6.07 -28.94 -6.94
C GLU A 673 -6.09 -28.24 -5.58
N ALA A 674 -6.83 -28.78 -4.61
CA ALA A 674 -6.84 -28.28 -3.24
C ALA A 674 -5.44 -28.31 -2.62
N LEU A 675 -4.70 -29.42 -2.81
CA LEU A 675 -3.32 -29.56 -2.34
C LEU A 675 -2.40 -28.49 -2.94
N LYS A 676 -2.53 -28.23 -4.25
CA LYS A 676 -1.74 -27.19 -4.93
C LYS A 676 -1.97 -25.81 -4.31
N ILE A 677 -3.21 -25.43 -4.06
CA ILE A 677 -3.56 -24.16 -3.42
C ILE A 677 -3.01 -24.12 -1.99
N GLY A 678 -3.21 -25.17 -1.20
CA GLY A 678 -2.70 -25.24 0.18
C GLY A 678 -1.18 -25.07 0.26
N LEU A 679 -0.42 -25.71 -0.65
CA LEU A 679 1.05 -25.58 -0.72
C LEU A 679 1.48 -24.17 -1.13
N GLN A 680 0.79 -23.54 -2.07
CA GLN A 680 1.06 -22.16 -2.47
C GLN A 680 0.84 -21.17 -1.31
N VAL A 681 -0.27 -21.35 -0.57
CA VAL A 681 -0.56 -20.51 0.62
C VAL A 681 0.48 -20.74 1.71
N HIS A 682 0.91 -21.99 1.91
CA HIS A 682 1.96 -22.31 2.90
C HIS A 682 3.31 -21.66 2.52
N GLU A 683 3.73 -21.75 1.26
CA GLU A 683 4.97 -21.12 0.76
C GLU A 683 4.93 -19.60 0.93
N TYR A 684 3.81 -18.98 0.56
CA TYR A 684 3.59 -17.56 0.77
C TYR A 684 3.67 -17.18 2.26
N ALA A 685 2.97 -17.93 3.14
CA ALA A 685 2.97 -17.70 4.57
C ALA A 685 4.38 -17.82 5.19
N ALA A 686 5.18 -18.78 4.73
CA ALA A 686 6.57 -18.94 5.16
C ALA A 686 7.44 -17.76 4.70
N LYS A 687 7.23 -17.25 3.50
CA LYS A 687 7.97 -16.10 2.96
C LYS A 687 7.71 -14.80 3.77
N ILE A 688 6.48 -14.61 4.24
CA ILE A 688 6.10 -13.43 5.06
C ILE A 688 6.18 -13.71 6.58
N ASP A 689 6.63 -14.89 6.98
CA ASP A 689 6.76 -15.33 8.37
C ASP A 689 5.45 -15.25 9.17
N GLN A 690 4.33 -15.68 8.55
CA GLN A 690 2.99 -15.62 9.15
C GLN A 690 2.56 -16.98 9.72
N ILE A 691 2.67 -17.15 11.03
CA ILE A 691 2.54 -18.44 11.72
C ILE A 691 1.14 -19.05 11.59
N ASP A 692 0.10 -18.29 11.86
CA ASP A 692 -1.27 -18.81 11.82
C ASP A 692 -1.68 -19.27 10.41
N LEU A 693 -1.21 -18.55 9.37
CA LEU A 693 -1.47 -18.90 7.99
C LEU A 693 -0.73 -20.20 7.60
N MET A 694 0.52 -20.36 8.07
CA MET A 694 1.29 -21.59 7.89
C MET A 694 0.59 -22.79 8.53
N ILE A 695 0.09 -22.63 9.76
CA ILE A 695 -0.63 -23.71 10.49
C ILE A 695 -1.89 -24.10 9.72
N GLU A 696 -2.71 -23.14 9.31
CA GLU A 696 -3.96 -23.39 8.62
C GLU A 696 -3.71 -24.09 7.26
N ALA A 697 -2.79 -23.58 6.45
CA ALA A 697 -2.44 -24.18 5.18
C ALA A 697 -1.87 -25.59 5.33
N SER A 698 -0.97 -25.82 6.32
CA SER A 698 -0.40 -27.14 6.60
C SER A 698 -1.47 -28.15 7.05
N THR A 699 -2.45 -27.71 7.81
CA THR A 699 -3.57 -28.56 8.24
C THR A 699 -4.41 -29.00 7.04
N LEU A 700 -4.75 -28.07 6.13
CA LEU A 700 -5.49 -28.42 4.91
C LEU A 700 -4.69 -29.33 3.98
N THR A 701 -3.39 -29.09 3.81
CA THR A 701 -2.52 -29.95 3.00
C THR A 701 -2.39 -31.33 3.61
N ALA A 702 -2.34 -31.47 4.93
CA ALA A 702 -2.31 -32.78 5.60
C ALA A 702 -3.59 -33.57 5.32
N ILE A 703 -4.76 -32.94 5.35
CA ILE A 703 -6.03 -33.60 4.99
C ILE A 703 -6.01 -34.02 3.51
N CYS A 704 -5.55 -33.15 2.59
CA CYS A 704 -5.45 -33.49 1.17
C CYS A 704 -4.51 -34.67 0.92
N TYR A 705 -3.32 -34.69 1.52
CA TYR A 705 -2.39 -35.80 1.42
C TYR A 705 -2.99 -37.12 1.95
N LYS A 706 -3.72 -37.09 3.06
CA LYS A 706 -4.41 -38.26 3.61
C LYS A 706 -5.43 -38.83 2.63
N GLN A 707 -6.23 -37.98 1.98
CA GLN A 707 -7.22 -38.38 0.99
C GLN A 707 -6.58 -38.93 -0.29
N LEU A 708 -5.41 -38.42 -0.66
CA LEU A 708 -4.60 -38.92 -1.78
C LEU A 708 -3.80 -40.19 -1.42
N LYS A 709 -3.99 -40.74 -0.21
CA LYS A 709 -3.29 -41.92 0.30
C LYS A 709 -1.77 -41.75 0.45
N GLN A 710 -1.31 -40.55 0.60
CA GLN A 710 0.09 -40.17 0.84
C GLN A 710 0.33 -39.97 2.36
N GLU A 711 0.15 -41.04 3.12
CA GLU A 711 0.09 -40.98 4.59
C GLU A 711 1.32 -40.36 5.25
N SER A 712 2.52 -40.69 4.76
CA SER A 712 3.76 -40.15 5.32
C SER A 712 3.82 -38.61 5.20
N LEU A 713 3.42 -38.05 4.04
CA LEU A 713 3.39 -36.60 3.82
C LEU A 713 2.28 -35.95 4.64
N ALA A 714 1.12 -36.61 4.77
CA ALA A 714 0.03 -36.15 5.60
C ALA A 714 0.46 -35.95 7.06
N TYR A 715 1.15 -36.93 7.62
CA TYR A 715 1.56 -36.86 9.03
C TYR A 715 2.75 -35.92 9.26
N VAL A 716 3.64 -35.75 8.27
CA VAL A 716 4.69 -34.72 8.35
C VAL A 716 4.08 -33.33 8.34
N ALA A 717 3.18 -33.03 7.41
CA ALA A 717 2.51 -31.74 7.34
C ALA A 717 1.70 -31.45 8.62
N LEU A 718 0.98 -32.46 9.13
CA LEU A 718 0.22 -32.31 10.38
C LEU A 718 1.15 -32.11 11.58
N HIS A 719 2.26 -32.83 11.66
CA HIS A 719 3.23 -32.68 12.74
C HIS A 719 3.79 -31.27 12.78
N THR A 720 4.20 -30.75 11.63
CA THR A 720 4.69 -29.35 11.52
C THR A 720 3.64 -28.35 11.99
N ALA A 721 2.38 -28.50 11.55
CA ALA A 721 1.29 -27.64 11.97
C ALA A 721 1.05 -27.72 13.49
N LEU A 722 1.00 -28.92 14.06
CA LEU A 722 0.78 -29.15 15.49
C LEU A 722 1.93 -28.61 16.35
N MET A 723 3.17 -28.76 15.89
CA MET A 723 4.35 -28.17 16.56
C MET A 723 4.22 -26.66 16.65
N SER A 724 4.02 -26.00 15.52
CA SER A 724 3.84 -24.53 15.49
C SER A 724 2.62 -24.13 16.30
N GLY A 725 1.52 -24.87 16.22
CA GLY A 725 0.30 -24.62 16.98
C GLY A 725 0.49 -24.75 18.49
N SER A 726 1.25 -25.75 18.95
CA SER A 726 1.53 -25.93 20.38
C SER A 726 2.42 -24.84 20.97
N GLN A 727 3.38 -24.33 20.18
CA GLN A 727 4.26 -23.25 20.57
C GLN A 727 3.55 -21.90 20.62
N SER A 728 2.59 -21.69 19.73
CA SER A 728 1.90 -20.40 19.56
C SER A 728 0.49 -20.39 20.14
N GLY A 729 0.02 -21.45 20.79
CA GLY A 729 -1.26 -21.53 21.49
C GLY A 729 -2.51 -21.69 20.60
N TYR A 730 -2.36 -22.02 19.31
CA TYR A 730 -3.48 -22.22 18.39
C TYR A 730 -4.19 -23.55 18.63
N LYS A 731 -5.51 -23.53 18.75
CA LYS A 731 -6.34 -24.72 18.96
C LYS A 731 -7.52 -24.77 17.99
N ARG A 732 -8.31 -23.69 17.93
CA ARG A 732 -9.52 -23.64 17.11
C ARG A 732 -9.25 -23.80 15.61
N ILE A 733 -8.09 -23.31 15.15
CA ILE A 733 -7.63 -23.46 13.76
C ILE A 733 -7.60 -24.94 13.31
N PHE A 734 -7.39 -25.88 14.23
CA PHE A 734 -7.43 -27.32 13.99
C PHE A 734 -8.83 -27.89 14.20
N VAL A 735 -9.40 -27.63 15.37
CA VAL A 735 -10.65 -28.25 15.83
C VAL A 735 -11.84 -27.82 14.99
N ASP A 736 -11.82 -26.61 14.43
CA ASP A 736 -12.88 -26.11 13.56
C ASP A 736 -12.84 -26.72 12.14
N GLU A 737 -11.76 -27.49 11.81
CA GLU A 737 -11.62 -28.11 10.49
C GLU A 737 -12.31 -29.47 10.46
N PRO A 738 -13.27 -29.71 9.54
CA PRO A 738 -13.97 -30.97 9.43
C PRO A 738 -13.03 -32.16 9.16
N GLY A 739 -13.13 -33.22 9.95
CA GLY A 739 -12.31 -34.41 9.80
C GLY A 739 -10.95 -34.36 10.51
N PHE A 740 -10.61 -33.28 11.16
CA PHE A 740 -9.37 -33.18 11.92
C PHE A 740 -9.28 -34.19 13.07
N ASP A 741 -10.35 -34.44 13.77
CA ASP A 741 -10.43 -35.45 14.85
C ASP A 741 -10.01 -36.85 14.42
N HIS A 742 -10.43 -37.28 13.23
CA HIS A 742 -10.01 -38.56 12.64
C HIS A 742 -8.53 -38.54 12.25
N LEU A 743 -8.09 -37.43 11.63
CA LEU A 743 -6.69 -37.26 11.22
C LEU A 743 -5.75 -37.25 12.44
N LEU A 744 -6.15 -36.59 13.54
CA LEU A 744 -5.40 -36.55 14.80
C LEU A 744 -5.28 -37.98 15.43
N LYS A 745 -6.34 -38.75 15.47
CA LYS A 745 -6.33 -40.13 15.97
C LYS A 745 -5.42 -41.03 15.13
N ASP A 746 -5.50 -40.90 13.81
CA ASP A 746 -4.65 -41.65 12.90
C ASP A 746 -3.18 -41.27 13.08
N TYR A 747 -2.88 -39.99 13.23
CA TYR A 747 -1.56 -39.47 13.50
C TYR A 747 -0.99 -40.01 14.83
N GLN A 748 -1.76 -39.98 15.91
CA GLN A 748 -1.34 -40.53 17.21
C GLN A 748 -1.05 -42.03 17.12
N THR A 749 -1.84 -42.79 16.34
CA THR A 749 -1.62 -44.21 16.07
C THR A 749 -0.37 -44.41 15.26
N TYR A 750 -0.12 -43.62 14.22
CA TYR A 750 1.08 -43.68 13.38
C TYR A 750 2.35 -43.41 14.20
N LYS A 751 2.32 -42.34 15.05
CA LYS A 751 3.43 -42.01 15.95
C LYS A 751 3.78 -43.16 16.88
N ARG A 752 2.78 -43.82 17.45
CA ARG A 752 2.98 -44.95 18.35
C ARG A 752 3.61 -46.20 17.66
N ILE A 753 3.31 -46.41 16.36
CA ILE A 753 3.76 -47.62 15.63
C ILE A 753 5.14 -47.41 14.98
N ARG A 754 5.40 -46.23 14.41
CA ARG A 754 6.59 -45.95 13.59
C ARG A 754 7.71 -45.17 14.26
N GLY A 755 7.52 -44.74 15.53
CA GLY A 755 8.52 -43.98 16.29
C GLY A 755 8.37 -42.48 16.20
N SER A 756 9.19 -41.78 17.00
CA SER A 756 9.09 -40.31 17.20
C SER A 756 9.61 -39.52 16.02
N PHE A 757 8.95 -38.41 15.73
CA PHE A 757 9.56 -37.27 15.03
C PHE A 757 10.70 -36.72 15.91
N GLN A 758 11.60 -35.92 15.31
CA GLN A 758 12.76 -35.36 16.06
C GLN A 758 12.35 -34.45 17.22
N GLU A 759 11.20 -33.81 17.11
CA GLU A 759 10.64 -32.92 18.15
C GLU A 759 9.32 -33.49 18.65
N GLU A 760 9.04 -33.36 19.95
CA GLU A 760 7.82 -33.89 20.55
C GLU A 760 6.80 -32.80 20.82
N ILE A 761 5.57 -33.03 20.36
CA ILE A 761 4.43 -32.18 20.68
C ILE A 761 3.98 -32.50 22.11
N PRO A 762 3.72 -31.50 22.98
CA PRO A 762 3.22 -31.69 24.34
C PRO A 762 1.95 -32.55 24.36
N LEU A 763 1.91 -33.55 25.25
CA LEU A 763 0.77 -34.48 25.34
C LEU A 763 -0.51 -33.82 25.80
N ASP A 764 -0.40 -32.88 26.75
CA ASP A 764 -1.50 -32.06 27.26
C ASP A 764 -2.16 -31.25 26.12
N TYR A 765 -1.37 -30.69 25.22
CA TYR A 765 -1.88 -30.00 24.06
C TYR A 765 -2.69 -30.91 23.12
N LEU A 766 -2.20 -32.14 22.84
CA LEU A 766 -2.93 -33.10 22.02
C LEU A 766 -4.22 -33.59 22.71
N GLU A 767 -4.20 -33.73 24.03
CA GLU A 767 -5.39 -34.07 24.82
C GLU A 767 -6.43 -32.97 24.81
N GLU A 768 -6.00 -31.69 24.93
CA GLU A 768 -6.87 -30.52 24.80
C GLU A 768 -7.53 -30.45 23.44
N LEU A 769 -6.76 -30.60 22.35
CA LEU A 769 -7.33 -30.64 21.00
C LEU A 769 -8.36 -31.75 20.83
N ALA A 770 -8.06 -32.94 21.35
CA ALA A 770 -8.98 -34.10 21.30
C ALA A 770 -10.24 -33.85 22.15
N ALA A 771 -10.14 -33.15 23.27
CA ALA A 771 -11.27 -32.78 24.11
C ALA A 771 -12.18 -31.73 23.45
N MET A 772 -11.58 -30.72 22.83
CA MET A 772 -12.30 -29.65 22.11
C MET A 772 -12.97 -30.13 20.83
N GLY A 773 -12.40 -31.15 20.15
CA GLY A 773 -12.91 -31.74 18.91
C GLY A 773 -14.07 -32.72 19.09
N LYS A 774 -14.41 -33.09 20.32
CA LYS A 774 -15.65 -33.84 20.53
C LYS A 774 -16.80 -32.97 20.12
N PRO A 775 -17.78 -33.47 19.28
CA PRO A 775 -19.00 -32.73 19.07
C PRO A 775 -19.54 -32.40 20.46
N MET A 776 -19.83 -31.15 20.74
CA MET A 776 -20.72 -30.83 21.85
C MET A 776 -21.96 -31.69 21.57
N GLU A 777 -22.12 -32.83 22.30
CA GLU A 777 -23.35 -33.59 22.30
C GLU A 777 -24.43 -32.53 22.45
N PHE A 778 -25.33 -32.46 21.48
CA PHE A 778 -26.37 -31.44 21.39
C PHE A 778 -26.82 -31.13 22.79
N LEU A 779 -26.46 -29.98 23.33
CA LEU A 779 -27.04 -29.44 24.55
C LEU A 779 -28.53 -29.54 24.31
N ASP A 780 -29.19 -30.45 25.05
CA ASP A 780 -30.61 -30.67 25.02
C ASP A 780 -31.30 -29.31 24.83
N GLU A 781 -32.26 -29.20 23.90
CA GLU A 781 -32.90 -27.91 23.54
C GLU A 781 -33.27 -27.09 24.78
N GLY A 782 -33.47 -27.77 25.92
CA GLY A 782 -33.72 -27.16 27.23
C GLY A 782 -32.58 -26.30 27.77
N LEU A 783 -31.30 -26.73 27.63
CA LEU A 783 -30.16 -25.96 28.12
C LEU A 783 -29.82 -24.80 27.19
N ALA A 784 -29.96 -24.98 25.90
CA ALA A 784 -29.77 -23.92 24.91
C ALA A 784 -30.81 -22.79 25.07
N ALA A 785 -31.99 -23.11 25.57
CA ALA A 785 -33.07 -22.16 25.83
C ALA A 785 -32.87 -21.29 27.10
N LEU A 786 -31.91 -21.61 27.97
CA LEU A 786 -31.66 -20.86 29.20
C LEU A 786 -30.75 -19.64 28.94
N THR A 787 -31.14 -18.48 29.45
CA THR A 787 -30.30 -17.27 29.50
C THR A 787 -29.17 -17.45 30.50
N LEU A 788 -28.13 -16.63 30.39
CA LEU A 788 -26.96 -16.63 31.30
C LEU A 788 -27.39 -16.53 32.76
N ARG A 789 -28.34 -15.65 33.09
CA ARG A 789 -28.88 -15.48 34.42
C ARG A 789 -29.65 -16.73 34.92
N GLU A 790 -30.38 -17.40 34.04
CA GLU A 790 -31.07 -18.65 34.34
C GLU A 790 -30.05 -19.80 34.57
N ARG A 791 -28.94 -19.83 33.86
CA ARG A 791 -27.86 -20.79 34.09
C ARG A 791 -27.17 -20.56 35.43
N ASP A 792 -26.89 -19.28 35.82
CA ASP A 792 -26.33 -18.96 37.14
C ASP A 792 -27.24 -19.44 38.27
N VAL A 793 -28.56 -19.23 38.15
CA VAL A 793 -29.52 -19.72 39.10
C VAL A 793 -29.57 -21.24 39.10
N LEU A 794 -29.44 -21.91 37.96
CA LEU A 794 -29.44 -23.38 37.86
C LEU A 794 -28.19 -23.98 38.49
N ARG A 795 -26.99 -23.38 38.31
CA ARG A 795 -25.74 -23.81 38.98
C ARG A 795 -25.86 -23.72 40.48
N LEU A 796 -26.37 -22.63 41.01
CA LEU A 796 -26.62 -22.49 42.44
C LEU A 796 -27.72 -23.44 42.95
N LEU A 797 -28.67 -23.82 42.08
CA LEU A 797 -29.66 -24.80 42.40
C LEU A 797 -29.04 -26.20 42.57
N VAL A 798 -28.12 -26.59 41.68
CA VAL A 798 -27.41 -27.86 41.70
C VAL A 798 -26.49 -27.96 42.90
N SER A 799 -25.82 -26.86 43.30
CA SER A 799 -24.99 -26.82 44.50
C SER A 799 -25.79 -26.90 45.82
N GLY A 800 -27.12 -27.01 45.74
CA GLY A 800 -27.96 -27.21 46.92
C GLY A 800 -28.33 -25.96 47.68
N VAL A 801 -28.02 -24.80 47.20
CA VAL A 801 -28.23 -23.48 47.82
C VAL A 801 -29.73 -23.15 47.89
N SER A 802 -30.20 -22.65 49.02
CA SER A 802 -31.59 -22.24 49.21
C SER A 802 -31.96 -20.97 48.38
N ASN A 803 -33.25 -20.78 48.08
CA ASN A 803 -33.69 -19.57 47.33
C ASN A 803 -33.26 -18.27 48.01
N ARG A 804 -33.23 -18.24 49.33
CA ARG A 804 -32.81 -17.07 50.11
C ARG A 804 -31.29 -16.81 49.98
N GLU A 805 -30.49 -17.86 49.88
CA GLU A 805 -29.05 -17.76 49.70
C GLU A 805 -28.72 -17.43 48.23
N MET A 806 -29.42 -18.05 47.28
CA MET A 806 -29.30 -17.65 45.86
C MET A 806 -29.60 -16.17 45.65
N ALA A 807 -30.65 -15.65 46.31
CA ALA A 807 -31.03 -14.25 46.25
C ALA A 807 -29.90 -13.33 46.78
N LYS A 808 -29.21 -13.72 47.86
CA LYS A 808 -28.04 -12.99 48.41
C LYS A 808 -26.86 -13.03 47.44
N LEU A 809 -26.52 -14.23 46.94
CA LEU A 809 -25.34 -14.43 46.07
C LEU A 809 -25.49 -13.71 44.70
N LEU A 810 -26.71 -13.62 44.19
CA LEU A 810 -26.98 -12.98 42.90
C LEU A 810 -27.46 -11.52 43.01
N PHE A 811 -27.53 -10.96 44.23
CA PHE A 811 -28.02 -9.60 44.52
C PHE A 811 -29.44 -9.37 43.99
N LEU A 812 -30.31 -10.38 44.19
CA LEU A 812 -31.73 -10.37 43.77
C LEU A 812 -32.69 -10.51 44.94
N SER A 813 -33.99 -10.29 44.73
CA SER A 813 -35.00 -10.65 45.67
C SER A 813 -35.35 -12.14 45.62
N GLU A 814 -35.83 -12.74 46.77
CA GLU A 814 -36.24 -14.14 46.76
C GLU A 814 -37.42 -14.38 45.79
N GLY A 815 -38.29 -13.37 45.62
CA GLY A 815 -39.35 -13.39 44.62
C GLY A 815 -38.81 -13.49 43.18
N THR A 816 -37.76 -12.76 42.86
CA THR A 816 -37.10 -12.79 41.56
C THR A 816 -36.46 -14.16 41.29
N ILE A 817 -35.83 -14.78 42.29
CA ILE A 817 -35.30 -16.15 42.18
C ILE A 817 -36.42 -17.17 41.87
N ARG A 818 -37.58 -17.04 42.52
CA ARG A 818 -38.74 -17.92 42.24
C ARG A 818 -39.22 -17.77 40.79
N VAL A 819 -39.25 -16.54 40.26
CA VAL A 819 -39.60 -16.30 38.86
C VAL A 819 -38.57 -16.97 37.92
N TYR A 820 -37.29 -16.82 38.20
CA TYR A 820 -36.25 -17.51 37.42
C TYR A 820 -36.41 -19.04 37.48
N LEU A 821 -36.64 -19.61 38.67
CA LEU A 821 -36.85 -21.06 38.81
C LEU A 821 -38.04 -21.55 38.03
N THR A 822 -39.16 -20.80 38.05
CA THR A 822 -40.35 -21.15 37.26
C THR A 822 -40.06 -21.14 35.76
N ARG A 823 -39.33 -20.14 35.28
CA ARG A 823 -38.90 -20.08 33.88
C ARG A 823 -37.94 -21.22 33.48
N ILE A 824 -36.97 -21.52 34.37
CA ILE A 824 -36.06 -22.64 34.21
C ILE A 824 -36.83 -23.94 34.12
N TYR A 825 -37.74 -24.20 35.03
CA TYR A 825 -38.56 -25.43 35.02
C TYR A 825 -39.39 -25.59 33.77
N SER A 826 -39.99 -24.47 33.30
CA SER A 826 -40.75 -24.45 32.06
C SER A 826 -39.86 -24.76 30.85
N LYS A 827 -38.67 -24.11 30.77
CA LYS A 827 -37.73 -24.31 29.65
C LYS A 827 -37.09 -25.70 29.64
N LEU A 828 -36.83 -26.27 30.84
CA LEU A 828 -36.31 -27.63 31.01
C LEU A 828 -37.39 -28.70 30.96
N GLN A 829 -38.68 -28.33 30.81
CA GLN A 829 -39.83 -29.21 30.81
C GLN A 829 -39.91 -30.12 32.06
N VAL A 830 -39.45 -29.60 33.21
CA VAL A 830 -39.48 -30.30 34.51
C VAL A 830 -40.52 -29.70 35.48
N LYS A 831 -41.01 -30.51 36.40
CA LYS A 831 -42.11 -30.10 37.33
C LYS A 831 -41.63 -29.85 38.75
N SER A 832 -40.36 -30.13 39.05
CA SER A 832 -39.84 -30.02 40.41
C SER A 832 -38.35 -29.61 40.46
N ARG A 833 -37.96 -29.06 41.63
CA ARG A 833 -36.58 -28.75 41.96
C ARG A 833 -35.65 -29.97 41.79
N ALA A 834 -36.10 -31.13 42.28
CA ALA A 834 -35.34 -32.36 42.21
C ALA A 834 -35.11 -32.80 40.74
N GLN A 835 -36.13 -32.69 39.90
CA GLN A 835 -36.02 -32.98 38.48
C GLN A 835 -35.10 -31.99 37.75
N ALA A 836 -35.14 -30.71 38.09
CA ALA A 836 -34.24 -29.73 37.53
C ALA A 836 -32.77 -30.00 37.90
N ILE A 837 -32.52 -30.39 39.17
CA ILE A 837 -31.17 -30.77 39.62
C ILE A 837 -30.69 -32.07 38.93
N LEU A 838 -31.53 -33.07 38.79
CA LEU A 838 -31.21 -34.31 38.06
C LEU A 838 -30.87 -34.02 36.61
N ARG A 839 -31.68 -33.22 35.95
CA ARG A 839 -31.48 -32.82 34.53
C ARG A 839 -30.23 -32.00 34.35
N ALA A 840 -29.91 -31.08 35.25
CA ALA A 840 -28.70 -30.29 35.22
C ALA A 840 -27.44 -31.12 35.50
N LYS A 841 -27.52 -32.15 36.37
CA LYS A 841 -26.41 -33.09 36.58
C LYS A 841 -26.14 -33.99 35.38
N GLU A 842 -27.15 -34.30 34.54
CA GLU A 842 -26.94 -34.99 33.27
C GLU A 842 -26.13 -34.14 32.28
N TRP A 843 -26.03 -32.82 32.50
CA TRP A 843 -25.30 -31.88 31.67
C TRP A 843 -23.98 -31.42 32.32
N ASP A 844 -23.53 -32.06 33.38
CA ASP A 844 -22.29 -31.70 34.12
C ASP A 844 -22.26 -30.25 34.63
N ILE A 845 -23.43 -29.71 35.02
CA ILE A 845 -23.60 -28.33 35.58
C ILE A 845 -23.58 -28.38 37.09
#